data_127bc9e0d8e2bc0f79c9905bbd936ccb
#
_entry.id   127bc9e0d8e2bc0f79c9905bbd936ccb
#
_cell.length_a   1.000
_cell.length_b   1.000
_cell.length_c   1.000
_cell.angle_alpha   90.00
_cell.angle_beta   90.00
_cell.angle_gamma   90.00
#
_symmetry.space_group_name_H-M   'P 1'
#
loop_
_entity.id
_entity.type
_entity.pdbx_description
1 polymer ?
#
loop_
_entity_poly.entity_id
_entity_poly.type
_entity_poly.pdbx_seq_one_letter_code
_entity_poly.pdbx_strand_id
1 'polypeptide(L)'
;MEEIKGYVEHIVYRNEDNGYTVFNLNNDDGDLTCVGKFHYIEEGELLELTGEYIVHKVYGTQLQVETSKVCQPEDKVSIERYLGSGAIKGVGPSLAGRIVKKFGGDTFRIIEEEPERLAEVKGISERKAREIAIQVEEKKDMREAMIYLPKYGISTTLAARIYQHYGQSVYRVIEENPYQMADHVPGVGFKTADEIASKVGIHTDSDYRIRSGIFYTLIQSVSEGHVYLLQEVLLYRASQLLDVEVQHIEKYVMDLAMEKKVVLKESDEGLRVYSAHYYYMELTVAKMLHDLNVDFDVTPSVLEHRIHMIEEQAELALDDRQREAVMEAVRHGILIVTGGPGTGKTTTINAMIHFFEEEGADILLAAPTGRAAKRMTEATGCEAQTIHRLLEVSGNPEDDDKRDKVGFGNGFGRNAENPLESDVIIIDEMSMVDLPLMKALLDAIMPGTRLIMVGDGNQLPSVGPGRVLKDMIASDCFPVVKLEKIFRQAKESDIIVNAHKINRGEPVILDNKSMDFFFLKRSDPNVIISVVITLIQKKLPKFVDASPYDIQVLTPMRKGNLGVERLNKILQQYLNPPSPQKQEKEVGDRLLREGDKVMQIKNNYQLEWEVCTKYGMTIDKGLGVFNGDMGIIKNINTYEETVTVEYDEQRQVKYPYAILDELELAYAITIHKAQGSEYPAVVIPLLQGPRQLYNRNLIYTAVTRARKCVTLVGSDSVFQEMIQNTSEQRRNTSLAERIRELA
;
A
#
# COMPACT_ATOMS: atom_id res chain seq x y z
N MET A 1 5.96 6.59 46.28
CA MET A 1 6.40 7.49 45.20
C MET A 1 7.74 8.08 45.61
N GLU A 2 8.74 7.86 44.80
CA GLU A 2 10.08 8.42 44.98
C GLU A 2 10.33 9.49 43.95
N GLU A 3 11.07 10.52 44.34
CA GLU A 3 11.47 11.64 43.49
C GLU A 3 12.95 11.49 43.17
N ILE A 4 13.27 11.33 41.89
CA ILE A 4 14.63 11.02 41.42
C ILE A 4 15.01 12.03 40.37
N LYS A 5 16.23 12.58 40.49
CA LYS A 5 16.80 13.51 39.55
C LYS A 5 18.03 12.87 38.90
N GLY A 6 18.12 12.93 37.58
CA GLY A 6 19.25 12.32 36.85
C GLY A 6 19.25 12.67 35.36
N TYR A 7 20.29 12.25 34.67
CA TYR A 7 20.49 12.50 33.25
C TYR A 7 20.03 11.31 32.43
N VAL A 8 19.35 11.56 31.31
CA VAL A 8 19.07 10.53 30.30
C VAL A 8 20.39 10.14 29.64
N GLU A 9 20.88 8.96 29.93
CA GLU A 9 22.14 8.49 29.37
C GLU A 9 21.93 7.87 27.99
N HIS A 10 20.93 6.97 27.88
CA HIS A 10 20.61 6.30 26.64
C HIS A 10 19.11 5.93 26.58
N ILE A 11 18.48 6.15 25.42
CA ILE A 11 17.11 5.75 25.17
C ILE A 11 17.14 4.34 24.55
N VAL A 12 16.77 3.34 25.37
CA VAL A 12 16.77 1.94 24.98
C VAL A 12 15.66 1.62 24.00
N TYR A 13 14.45 2.21 24.25
CA TYR A 13 13.29 1.99 23.42
C TYR A 13 12.33 3.19 23.51
N ARG A 14 11.73 3.54 22.37
CA ARG A 14 10.66 4.54 22.31
C ARG A 14 9.55 4.06 21.39
N ASN A 15 8.32 4.08 21.89
CA ASN A 15 7.14 3.93 21.05
C ASN A 15 6.64 5.32 20.67
N GLU A 16 6.80 5.68 19.42
CA GLU A 16 6.47 7.01 18.92
C GLU A 16 4.98 7.32 18.89
N ASP A 17 4.11 6.29 18.82
CA ASP A 17 2.66 6.49 18.75
C ASP A 17 2.03 6.86 20.10
N ASN A 18 2.53 6.30 21.20
CA ASN A 18 1.95 6.48 22.52
C ASN A 18 2.89 7.15 23.52
N GLY A 19 4.12 7.49 23.11
CA GLY A 19 5.14 8.13 23.93
C GLY A 19 5.78 7.22 24.99
N TYR A 20 5.48 5.89 24.99
CA TYR A 20 6.09 4.97 25.95
C TYR A 20 7.58 4.83 25.65
N THR A 21 8.40 5.17 26.65
CA THR A 21 9.85 5.20 26.50
C THR A 21 10.51 4.41 27.64
N VAL A 22 11.54 3.63 27.28
CA VAL A 22 12.44 2.96 28.21
C VAL A 22 13.81 3.58 28.02
N PHE A 23 14.41 4.10 29.09
CA PHE A 23 15.70 4.74 29.03
C PHE A 23 16.51 4.53 30.31
N ASN A 24 17.79 4.69 30.21
CA ASN A 24 18.69 4.67 31.35
C ASN A 24 18.91 6.08 31.87
N LEU A 25 18.62 6.26 33.15
CA LEU A 25 18.85 7.51 33.86
C LEU A 25 20.10 7.34 34.72
N ASN A 26 21.06 8.20 34.54
CA ASN A 26 22.25 8.27 35.39
C ASN A 26 22.03 9.31 36.50
N ASN A 27 22.06 8.86 37.74
CA ASN A 27 21.96 9.69 38.93
C ASN A 27 23.18 9.51 39.82
N ASP A 28 23.22 10.19 40.99
CA ASP A 28 24.35 10.10 41.94
C ASP A 28 24.51 8.68 42.55
N ASP A 29 23.46 7.85 42.49
CA ASP A 29 23.45 6.48 43.02
C ASP A 29 23.78 5.43 41.95
N GLY A 30 23.92 5.82 40.68
CA GLY A 30 24.23 4.92 39.54
C GLY A 30 23.18 4.95 38.44
N ASP A 31 23.25 3.95 37.54
CA ASP A 31 22.35 3.82 36.39
C ASP A 31 21.04 3.18 36.79
N LEU A 32 19.93 3.84 36.47
CA LEU A 32 18.57 3.39 36.75
C LEU A 32 17.77 3.28 35.45
N THR A 33 17.18 2.11 35.19
CA THR A 33 16.25 1.95 34.07
C THR A 33 14.90 2.56 34.41
N CYS A 34 14.45 3.52 33.64
CA CYS A 34 13.18 4.21 33.78
C CYS A 34 12.23 3.83 32.64
N VAL A 35 10.95 3.66 32.98
CA VAL A 35 9.89 3.32 32.01
C VAL A 35 8.66 4.20 32.26
N GLY A 36 8.06 4.71 31.22
CA GLY A 36 6.87 5.56 31.36
C GLY A 36 6.42 6.15 30.02
N LYS A 37 5.41 7.01 30.09
CA LYS A 37 4.96 7.78 28.92
C LYS A 37 5.51 9.19 29.01
N PHE A 38 6.27 9.57 28.00
CA PHE A 38 6.90 10.89 27.93
C PHE A 38 6.43 11.61 26.67
N HIS A 39 6.16 12.90 26.77
CA HIS A 39 5.81 13.70 25.61
C HIS A 39 7.03 13.91 24.70
N TYR A 40 8.16 14.22 25.30
CA TYR A 40 9.42 14.37 24.60
C TYR A 40 10.58 14.32 25.60
N ILE A 41 11.55 13.47 25.35
CA ILE A 41 12.83 13.40 26.09
C ILE A 41 13.95 13.08 25.10
N GLU A 42 15.13 13.64 25.36
CA GLU A 42 16.36 13.34 24.57
C GLU A 42 17.51 12.88 25.47
N GLU A 43 18.47 12.20 24.87
CA GLU A 43 19.70 11.82 25.55
C GLU A 43 20.48 13.07 26.00
N GLY A 44 21.00 13.05 27.24
CA GLY A 44 21.72 14.16 27.86
C GLY A 44 20.81 15.15 28.64
N GLU A 45 19.49 15.02 28.60
CA GLU A 45 18.59 15.89 29.38
C GLU A 45 18.60 15.54 30.86
N LEU A 46 18.49 16.59 31.70
CA LEU A 46 18.31 16.45 33.14
C LEU A 46 16.81 16.37 33.46
N LEU A 47 16.39 15.23 33.99
CA LEU A 47 15.00 14.99 34.38
C LEU A 47 14.84 14.90 35.90
N GLU A 48 13.74 15.42 36.38
CA GLU A 48 13.18 15.18 37.70
C GLU A 48 11.96 14.30 37.51
N LEU A 49 12.05 13.06 38.03
CA LEU A 49 11.08 12.00 37.80
C LEU A 49 10.42 11.63 39.12
N THR A 50 9.10 11.44 39.10
CA THR A 50 8.37 10.86 40.23
C THR A 50 7.74 9.55 39.78
N GLY A 51 7.94 8.48 40.57
CA GLY A 51 7.46 7.15 40.17
C GLY A 51 7.56 6.13 41.32
N GLU A 52 7.28 4.88 40.95
CA GLU A 52 7.38 3.73 41.83
C GLU A 52 8.29 2.66 41.23
N TYR A 53 9.08 1.98 42.07
CA TYR A 53 9.89 0.88 41.65
C TYR A 53 9.04 -0.33 41.36
N ILE A 54 9.17 -0.88 40.17
CA ILE A 54 8.59 -2.16 39.74
C ILE A 54 9.68 -3.15 39.44
N VAL A 55 9.40 -4.43 39.68
CA VAL A 55 10.33 -5.52 39.34
C VAL A 55 9.82 -6.20 38.09
N HIS A 56 10.48 -5.94 36.97
CA HIS A 56 10.20 -6.62 35.72
C HIS A 56 10.86 -8.00 35.70
N LYS A 57 10.12 -9.05 35.28
CA LYS A 57 10.59 -10.46 35.34
C LYS A 57 11.88 -10.71 34.55
N VAL A 58 12.18 -9.91 33.54
CA VAL A 58 13.33 -10.08 32.64
C VAL A 58 14.37 -8.99 32.82
N TYR A 59 13.93 -7.73 33.02
CA TYR A 59 14.83 -6.56 33.03
C TYR A 59 15.16 -6.04 34.44
N GLY A 60 14.76 -6.78 35.48
CA GLY A 60 15.07 -6.41 36.87
C GLY A 60 14.26 -5.23 37.41
N THR A 61 14.84 -4.48 38.33
CA THR A 61 14.19 -3.34 38.96
C THR A 61 14.19 -2.14 38.03
N GLN A 62 13.02 -1.55 37.80
CA GLN A 62 12.81 -0.38 36.96
C GLN A 62 11.99 0.65 37.70
N LEU A 63 12.19 1.94 37.42
CA LEU A 63 11.32 3.02 37.90
C LEU A 63 10.18 3.20 36.92
N GLN A 64 8.96 2.92 37.33
CA GLN A 64 7.76 3.28 36.58
C GLN A 64 7.43 4.75 36.84
N VAL A 65 7.70 5.59 35.85
CA VAL A 65 7.54 7.05 35.98
C VAL A 65 6.09 7.43 35.78
N GLU A 66 5.55 8.17 36.72
CA GLU A 66 4.19 8.78 36.67
C GLU A 66 4.24 10.22 36.19
N THR A 67 5.22 10.99 36.67
CA THR A 67 5.41 12.38 36.24
C THR A 67 6.89 12.65 35.94
N SER A 68 7.13 13.48 34.97
CA SER A 68 8.48 13.90 34.56
C SER A 68 8.51 15.40 34.33
N LYS A 69 9.60 16.04 34.75
CA LYS A 69 9.89 17.44 34.52
C LYS A 69 11.31 17.59 34.00
N VAL A 70 11.45 18.26 32.89
CA VAL A 70 12.78 18.58 32.36
C VAL A 70 13.32 19.78 33.14
N CYS A 71 14.51 19.64 33.70
CA CYS A 71 15.20 20.69 34.43
C CYS A 71 16.27 21.33 33.56
N GLN A 72 16.42 22.64 33.62
CA GLN A 72 17.58 23.27 33.01
C GLN A 72 18.82 22.92 33.84
N PRO A 73 19.94 22.55 33.20
CA PRO A 73 21.17 22.31 33.92
C PRO A 73 21.68 23.63 34.52
N GLU A 74 21.77 23.71 35.86
CA GLU A 74 22.24 24.89 36.56
C GLU A 74 23.72 24.82 36.95
N ASP A 75 24.23 23.62 37.15
CA ASP A 75 25.63 23.41 37.53
C ASP A 75 26.49 23.15 36.29
N LYS A 76 27.82 23.43 36.46
CA LYS A 76 28.79 23.35 35.38
C LYS A 76 28.94 21.96 34.77
N VAL A 77 28.83 20.92 35.56
CA VAL A 77 28.98 19.51 35.09
C VAL A 77 27.80 19.12 34.22
N SER A 78 26.61 19.54 34.63
CA SER A 78 25.36 19.32 33.93
C SER A 78 25.30 20.02 32.58
N ILE A 79 25.73 21.27 32.54
CA ILE A 79 25.81 22.05 31.28
C ILE A 79 26.81 21.41 30.31
N GLU A 80 27.97 20.95 30.84
CA GLU A 80 29.00 20.28 30.02
C GLU A 80 28.46 18.97 29.42
N ARG A 81 27.75 18.14 30.21
CA ARG A 81 27.14 16.89 29.75
C ARG A 81 26.12 17.15 28.66
N TYR A 82 25.18 18.08 28.89
CA TYR A 82 24.16 18.43 27.92
C TYR A 82 24.76 18.88 26.58
N LEU A 83 25.70 19.81 26.59
CA LEU A 83 26.33 20.30 25.37
C LEU A 83 27.17 19.22 24.66
N GLY A 84 27.75 18.30 25.43
CA GLY A 84 28.64 17.25 24.93
C GLY A 84 27.92 15.92 24.56
N SER A 85 26.63 15.77 24.84
CA SER A 85 25.86 14.53 24.59
C SER A 85 25.62 14.20 23.13
N GLY A 86 25.95 15.12 22.19
CA GLY A 86 25.61 15.02 20.78
C GLY A 86 24.31 15.72 20.41
N ALA A 87 23.57 16.21 21.40
CA ALA A 87 22.34 16.98 21.21
C ALA A 87 22.55 18.21 20.30
N ILE A 88 23.74 18.81 20.34
CA ILE A 88 24.10 19.94 19.48
C ILE A 88 25.17 19.50 18.49
N LYS A 89 24.83 19.46 17.22
CA LYS A 89 25.76 19.04 16.15
C LYS A 89 27.03 19.88 16.14
N GLY A 90 28.18 19.21 16.18
CA GLY A 90 29.48 19.85 16.16
C GLY A 90 30.02 20.32 17.52
N VAL A 91 29.31 20.04 18.62
CA VAL A 91 29.77 20.23 19.99
C VAL A 91 29.99 18.85 20.63
N GLY A 92 31.22 18.36 20.59
CA GLY A 92 31.58 17.14 21.32
C GLY A 92 32.04 17.44 22.76
N PRO A 93 32.24 16.39 23.60
CA PRO A 93 32.58 16.55 25.02
C PRO A 93 33.77 17.48 25.30
N SER A 94 34.82 17.40 24.50
CA SER A 94 36.02 18.25 24.64
C SER A 94 35.74 19.74 24.35
N LEU A 95 34.81 20.04 23.46
CA LEU A 95 34.42 21.41 23.14
C LEU A 95 33.46 21.94 24.18
N ALA A 96 32.49 21.13 24.61
CA ALA A 96 31.57 21.45 25.72
C ALA A 96 32.35 21.81 26.99
N GLY A 97 33.35 21.00 27.37
CA GLY A 97 34.18 21.30 28.52
C GLY A 97 34.95 22.64 28.41
N ARG A 98 35.39 23.02 27.21
CA ARG A 98 36.01 24.33 26.99
C ARG A 98 35.04 25.49 27.08
N ILE A 99 33.82 25.34 26.58
CA ILE A 99 32.78 26.34 26.67
C ILE A 99 32.43 26.58 28.14
N VAL A 100 32.10 25.52 28.87
CA VAL A 100 31.71 25.59 30.26
C VAL A 100 32.84 26.05 31.17
N LYS A 101 34.07 25.68 30.89
CA LYS A 101 35.26 26.20 31.60
C LYS A 101 35.40 27.71 31.45
N LYS A 102 35.05 28.28 30.31
CA LYS A 102 35.13 29.71 30.01
C LYS A 102 33.97 30.48 30.65
N PHE A 103 32.74 30.03 30.50
CA PHE A 103 31.51 30.76 30.82
C PHE A 103 30.82 30.29 32.09
N GLY A 104 31.13 29.08 32.57
CA GLY A 104 30.56 28.54 33.80
C GLY A 104 29.03 28.37 33.74
N GLY A 105 28.34 28.82 34.79
CA GLY A 105 26.88 28.79 34.85
C GLY A 105 26.17 29.72 33.87
N ASP A 106 26.87 30.74 33.35
CA ASP A 106 26.29 31.67 32.37
C ASP A 106 26.28 31.12 30.93
N THR A 107 26.71 29.90 30.74
CA THR A 107 26.89 29.31 29.38
C THR A 107 25.60 29.40 28.55
N PHE A 108 24.45 29.00 29.06
CA PHE A 108 23.20 29.09 28.31
C PHE A 108 22.78 30.53 28.03
N ARG A 109 22.89 31.41 29.02
CA ARG A 109 22.60 32.83 28.82
C ARG A 109 23.47 33.43 27.70
N ILE A 110 24.75 33.07 27.65
CA ILE A 110 25.68 33.52 26.57
C ILE A 110 25.29 32.91 25.22
N ILE A 111 24.91 31.65 25.16
CA ILE A 111 24.42 31.02 23.92
C ILE A 111 23.17 31.73 23.41
N GLU A 112 22.22 32.06 24.27
CA GLU A 112 20.94 32.68 23.93
C GLU A 112 21.06 34.19 23.64
N GLU A 113 21.79 34.96 24.49
CA GLU A 113 21.78 36.44 24.44
C GLU A 113 23.02 37.04 23.76
N GLU A 114 24.19 36.36 23.84
CA GLU A 114 25.45 36.88 23.38
C GLU A 114 26.26 35.81 22.59
N PRO A 115 25.67 35.16 21.56
CA PRO A 115 26.27 33.98 20.91
C PRO A 115 27.64 34.23 20.28
N GLU A 116 27.93 35.43 19.84
CA GLU A 116 29.22 35.81 19.28
C GLU A 116 30.36 35.64 20.30
N ARG A 117 30.09 35.68 21.58
CA ARG A 117 31.08 35.44 22.62
C ARG A 117 31.58 34.00 22.69
N LEU A 118 30.80 33.06 22.14
CA LEU A 118 31.26 31.68 22.01
C LEU A 118 32.56 31.59 21.14
N ALA A 119 32.77 32.54 20.23
CA ALA A 119 34.00 32.62 19.43
C ALA A 119 35.24 32.94 20.25
N GLU A 120 35.09 33.39 21.51
CA GLU A 120 36.22 33.54 22.45
C GLU A 120 36.81 32.18 22.87
N VAL A 121 36.09 31.07 22.63
CA VAL A 121 36.51 29.71 22.94
C VAL A 121 37.33 29.14 21.77
N LYS A 122 38.54 28.66 22.06
CA LYS A 122 39.41 28.08 21.03
C LYS A 122 38.73 26.91 20.31
N GLY A 123 38.51 27.04 18.99
CA GLY A 123 37.87 26.04 18.14
C GLY A 123 36.42 26.37 17.78
N ILE A 124 35.92 27.55 18.14
CA ILE A 124 34.63 28.07 17.71
C ILE A 124 34.90 29.32 16.86
N SER A 125 34.43 29.30 15.61
CA SER A 125 34.36 30.49 14.76
C SER A 125 33.03 31.22 15.03
N GLU A 126 32.95 32.52 14.62
CA GLU A 126 31.67 33.25 14.71
C GLU A 126 30.52 32.55 14.01
N ARG A 127 30.76 31.91 12.85
CA ARG A 127 29.78 31.12 12.15
C ARG A 127 29.29 29.94 13.01
N LYS A 128 30.23 29.18 13.59
CA LYS A 128 29.92 28.04 14.45
C LYS A 128 29.19 28.46 15.73
N ALA A 129 29.55 29.63 16.28
CA ALA A 129 28.86 30.22 17.42
C ALA A 129 27.37 30.45 17.14
N ARG A 130 27.06 31.02 15.97
CA ARG A 130 25.68 31.23 15.53
C ARG A 130 24.96 29.92 15.25
N GLU A 131 25.60 28.94 14.62
CA GLU A 131 25.04 27.60 14.38
C GLU A 131 24.67 26.89 15.71
N ILE A 132 25.47 27.02 16.76
CA ILE A 132 25.20 26.50 18.10
C ILE A 132 24.00 27.19 18.71
N ALA A 133 23.91 28.52 18.64
CA ALA A 133 22.82 29.29 19.19
C ALA A 133 21.48 28.94 18.52
N ILE A 134 21.45 28.86 17.19
CA ILE A 134 20.28 28.47 16.42
C ILE A 134 19.78 27.08 16.85
N GLN A 135 20.68 26.09 16.97
CA GLN A 135 20.29 24.74 17.38
C GLN A 135 19.71 24.68 18.81
N VAL A 136 20.25 25.47 19.74
CA VAL A 136 19.72 25.53 21.12
C VAL A 136 18.33 26.15 21.13
N GLU A 137 18.13 27.23 20.36
CA GLU A 137 16.84 27.91 20.22
C GLU A 137 15.80 27.00 19.55
N GLU A 138 16.14 26.34 18.43
CA GLU A 138 15.26 25.40 17.74
C GLU A 138 14.81 24.24 18.65
N LYS A 139 15.69 23.71 19.50
CA LYS A 139 15.34 22.65 20.46
C LYS A 139 14.41 23.13 21.56
N LYS A 140 14.55 24.35 22.02
CA LYS A 140 13.63 24.96 23.00
C LYS A 140 12.24 25.13 22.40
N ASP A 141 12.18 25.68 21.19
CA ASP A 141 10.93 25.92 20.47
C ASP A 141 10.23 24.60 20.12
N MET A 142 10.98 23.60 19.68
CA MET A 142 10.45 22.27 19.42
C MET A 142 9.82 21.64 20.66
N ARG A 143 10.47 21.79 21.82
CA ARG A 143 9.94 21.30 23.10
C ARG A 143 8.63 21.99 23.47
N GLU A 144 8.56 23.31 23.31
CA GLU A 144 7.33 24.06 23.56
C GLU A 144 6.19 23.59 22.66
N ALA A 145 6.48 23.37 21.39
CA ALA A 145 5.52 22.81 20.45
C ALA A 145 5.06 21.39 20.84
N MET A 146 5.98 20.52 21.31
CA MET A 146 5.66 19.18 21.79
C MET A 146 4.77 19.17 23.05
N ILE A 147 4.72 20.25 23.82
CA ILE A 147 3.81 20.42 24.95
C ILE A 147 2.50 21.07 24.51
N TYR A 148 2.53 21.94 23.52
CA TYR A 148 1.37 22.67 23.03
C TYR A 148 0.45 21.82 22.15
N LEU A 149 1.02 21.12 21.16
CA LEU A 149 0.27 20.36 20.14
C LEU A 149 -0.59 19.22 20.71
N PRO A 150 -0.13 18.43 21.68
CA PRO A 150 -0.95 17.37 22.29
C PRO A 150 -2.23 17.85 22.97
N LYS A 151 -2.31 19.12 23.37
CA LYS A 151 -3.55 19.71 23.92
C LYS A 151 -4.70 19.64 22.94
N TYR A 152 -4.40 19.63 21.65
CA TYR A 152 -5.36 19.50 20.57
C TYR A 152 -5.56 18.04 20.09
N GLY A 153 -4.98 17.05 20.81
CA GLY A 153 -5.12 15.63 20.49
C GLY A 153 -4.18 15.15 19.40
N ILE A 154 -3.13 15.90 19.12
CA ILE A 154 -2.09 15.54 18.15
C ILE A 154 -1.10 14.61 18.86
N SER A 155 -0.80 13.43 18.24
CA SER A 155 0.23 12.52 18.76
C SER A 155 1.61 13.17 18.72
N THR A 156 2.54 12.70 19.55
CA THR A 156 3.89 13.25 19.65
C THR A 156 4.64 13.15 18.31
N THR A 157 4.51 12.02 17.61
CA THR A 157 5.11 11.81 16.28
C THR A 157 4.57 12.80 15.25
N LEU A 158 3.26 12.99 15.25
CA LEU A 158 2.61 13.93 14.33
C LEU A 158 2.96 15.37 14.67
N ALA A 159 3.08 15.69 15.96
CA ALA A 159 3.51 17.00 16.45
C ALA A 159 4.94 17.36 15.97
N ALA A 160 5.85 16.37 16.00
CA ALA A 160 7.20 16.56 15.51
C ALA A 160 7.21 16.88 13.99
N ARG A 161 6.45 16.14 13.18
CA ARG A 161 6.33 16.41 11.72
C ARG A 161 5.72 17.77 11.43
N ILE A 162 4.65 18.14 12.15
CA ILE A 162 4.01 19.46 12.00
C ILE A 162 5.01 20.56 12.33
N TYR A 163 5.76 20.41 13.42
CA TYR A 163 6.76 21.40 13.83
C TYR A 163 7.93 21.47 12.83
N GLN A 164 8.42 20.34 12.34
CA GLN A 164 9.46 20.30 11.28
C GLN A 164 9.04 21.07 10.02
N HIS A 165 7.75 21.00 9.66
CA HIS A 165 7.24 21.68 8.47
C HIS A 165 7.01 23.18 8.69
N TYR A 166 6.39 23.56 9.80
CA TYR A 166 5.94 24.94 10.05
C TYR A 166 6.85 25.74 11.00
N GLY A 167 7.73 25.08 11.76
CA GLY A 167 8.52 25.73 12.80
C GLY A 167 7.66 26.53 13.76
N GLN A 168 8.09 27.72 14.14
CA GLN A 168 7.34 28.63 15.02
C GLN A 168 6.00 29.09 14.43
N SER A 169 5.79 29.02 13.12
CA SER A 169 4.51 29.42 12.51
C SER A 169 3.37 28.43 12.82
N VAL A 170 3.66 27.28 13.42
CA VAL A 170 2.67 26.26 13.80
C VAL A 170 1.56 26.81 14.68
N TYR A 171 1.88 27.68 15.63
CA TYR A 171 0.89 28.28 16.54
C TYR A 171 -0.16 29.09 15.77
N ARG A 172 0.32 29.92 14.84
CA ARG A 172 -0.56 30.73 13.99
C ARG A 172 -1.39 29.85 13.04
N VAL A 173 -0.78 28.82 12.44
CA VAL A 173 -1.49 27.91 11.54
C VAL A 173 -2.64 27.20 12.27
N ILE A 174 -2.42 26.75 13.51
CA ILE A 174 -3.45 26.08 14.30
C ILE A 174 -4.59 27.05 14.64
N GLU A 175 -4.27 28.28 15.01
CA GLU A 175 -5.26 29.29 15.42
C GLU A 175 -6.05 29.86 14.23
N GLU A 176 -5.39 30.11 13.09
CA GLU A 176 -6.01 30.76 11.93
C GLU A 176 -6.63 29.76 10.95
N ASN A 177 -5.89 28.70 10.59
CA ASN A 177 -6.32 27.73 9.58
C ASN A 177 -5.63 26.36 9.72
N PRO A 178 -6.06 25.48 10.62
CA PRO A 178 -5.47 24.15 10.79
C PRO A 178 -5.66 23.23 9.59
N TYR A 179 -6.58 23.55 8.67
CA TYR A 179 -6.79 22.74 7.46
C TYR A 179 -5.60 22.79 6.49
N GLN A 180 -4.75 23.81 6.55
CA GLN A 180 -3.50 23.84 5.79
C GLN A 180 -2.58 22.65 6.12
N MET A 181 -2.66 22.14 7.35
CA MET A 181 -1.87 20.97 7.73
C MET A 181 -2.24 19.72 6.93
N ALA A 182 -3.52 19.60 6.53
CA ALA A 182 -3.97 18.49 5.69
C ALA A 182 -3.41 18.55 4.25
N ASP A 183 -3.04 19.74 3.79
CA ASP A 183 -2.42 19.94 2.47
C ASP A 183 -0.90 19.75 2.48
N HIS A 184 -0.24 19.98 3.64
CA HIS A 184 1.20 20.12 3.71
C HIS A 184 1.92 19.07 4.55
N VAL A 185 1.23 18.41 5.51
CA VAL A 185 1.87 17.50 6.45
C VAL A 185 1.38 16.05 6.26
N PRO A 186 2.24 15.13 5.84
CA PRO A 186 1.87 13.73 5.71
C PRO A 186 1.35 13.16 7.04
N GLY A 187 0.22 12.46 6.96
CA GLY A 187 -0.45 11.88 8.12
C GLY A 187 -1.48 12.80 8.79
N VAL A 188 -1.59 14.07 8.39
CA VAL A 188 -2.71 14.95 8.78
C VAL A 188 -3.77 14.89 7.68
N GLY A 189 -4.88 14.20 7.94
CA GLY A 189 -6.04 14.25 7.05
C GLY A 189 -7.06 15.31 7.47
N PHE A 190 -8.09 15.55 6.61
CA PHE A 190 -9.18 16.48 6.91
C PHE A 190 -9.80 16.24 8.30
N LYS A 191 -10.07 14.98 8.67
CA LYS A 191 -10.68 14.64 9.97
C LYS A 191 -9.82 15.08 11.15
N THR A 192 -8.51 14.85 11.07
CA THR A 192 -7.58 15.30 12.12
C THR A 192 -7.53 16.83 12.20
N ALA A 193 -7.47 17.51 11.05
CA ALA A 193 -7.52 18.96 10.99
C ALA A 193 -8.86 19.51 11.52
N ASP A 194 -9.97 18.84 11.25
CA ASP A 194 -11.32 19.23 11.72
C ASP A 194 -11.46 19.05 13.26
N GLU A 195 -10.89 17.99 13.82
CA GLU A 195 -10.82 17.79 15.27
C GLU A 195 -9.98 18.87 15.96
N ILE A 196 -8.85 19.27 15.37
CA ILE A 196 -8.00 20.35 15.87
C ILE A 196 -8.78 21.68 15.79
N ALA A 197 -9.38 21.98 14.64
CA ALA A 197 -10.19 23.18 14.42
C ALA A 197 -11.34 23.32 15.44
N SER A 198 -12.03 22.22 15.71
CA SER A 198 -13.09 22.16 16.71
C SER A 198 -12.58 22.50 18.13
N LYS A 199 -11.39 22.01 18.51
CA LYS A 199 -10.79 22.28 19.82
C LYS A 199 -10.27 23.71 19.95
N VAL A 200 -9.84 24.30 18.85
CA VAL A 200 -9.42 25.72 18.78
C VAL A 200 -10.64 26.66 18.79
N GLY A 201 -11.82 26.15 18.44
CA GLY A 201 -13.05 26.95 18.41
C GLY A 201 -13.33 27.60 17.05
N ILE A 202 -12.79 27.05 15.96
CA ILE A 202 -13.10 27.52 14.61
C ILE A 202 -14.54 27.12 14.26
N HIS A 203 -15.29 28.06 13.69
CA HIS A 203 -16.69 27.85 13.32
C HIS A 203 -16.85 26.75 12.26
N THR A 204 -17.93 25.97 12.39
CA THR A 204 -18.26 24.85 11.49
C THR A 204 -18.58 25.29 10.05
N ASP A 205 -18.90 26.55 9.84
CA ASP A 205 -19.18 27.17 8.53
C ASP A 205 -18.00 28.00 7.99
N SER A 206 -16.80 27.85 8.56
CA SER A 206 -15.64 28.60 8.09
C SER A 206 -15.28 28.20 6.64
N ASP A 207 -14.89 29.21 5.85
CA ASP A 207 -14.49 29.05 4.44
C ASP A 207 -13.40 28.00 4.26
N TYR A 208 -12.44 27.97 5.17
CA TYR A 208 -11.34 27.00 5.17
C TYR A 208 -11.83 25.56 5.36
N ARG A 209 -12.75 25.34 6.30
CA ARG A 209 -13.36 24.04 6.57
C ARG A 209 -14.12 23.53 5.33
N ILE A 210 -14.95 24.40 4.75
CA ILE A 210 -15.78 24.04 3.61
C ILE A 210 -14.91 23.66 2.40
N ARG A 211 -13.93 24.49 2.04
CA ARG A 211 -13.01 24.20 0.92
C ARG A 211 -12.24 22.91 1.14
N SER A 212 -11.65 22.73 2.31
CA SER A 212 -10.91 21.51 2.66
C SER A 212 -11.82 20.28 2.65
N GLY A 213 -13.05 20.37 3.16
CA GLY A 213 -14.02 19.28 3.16
C GLY A 213 -14.50 18.88 1.78
N ILE A 214 -14.74 19.85 0.87
CA ILE A 214 -15.06 19.56 -0.54
C ILE A 214 -13.90 18.84 -1.21
N PHE A 215 -12.68 19.36 -1.06
CA PHE A 215 -11.48 18.75 -1.64
C PHE A 215 -11.21 17.36 -1.09
N TYR A 216 -11.34 17.17 0.23
CA TYR A 216 -11.23 15.86 0.87
C TYR A 216 -12.26 14.86 0.32
N THR A 217 -13.51 15.27 0.14
CA THR A 217 -14.56 14.42 -0.44
C THR A 217 -14.20 13.97 -1.86
N LEU A 218 -13.63 14.85 -2.65
CA LEU A 218 -13.15 14.55 -3.99
C LEU A 218 -11.98 13.55 -3.95
N ILE A 219 -10.99 13.76 -3.09
CA ILE A 219 -9.85 12.84 -2.92
C ILE A 219 -10.30 11.49 -2.34
N GLN A 220 -11.26 11.47 -1.43
CA GLN A 220 -11.82 10.22 -0.91
C GLN A 220 -12.46 9.38 -2.03
N SER A 221 -13.11 10.00 -3.01
CA SER A 221 -13.71 9.30 -4.14
C SER A 221 -12.68 8.58 -5.03
N VAL A 222 -11.42 9.00 -4.99
CA VAL A 222 -10.30 8.34 -5.69
C VAL A 222 -10.06 6.94 -5.12
N SER A 223 -10.20 6.75 -3.82
CA SER A 223 -10.11 5.42 -3.20
C SER A 223 -11.27 4.48 -3.60
N GLU A 224 -12.36 5.04 -4.12
CA GLU A 224 -13.48 4.30 -4.72
C GLU A 224 -13.27 4.02 -6.22
N GLY A 225 -12.14 4.48 -6.77
CA GLY A 225 -11.76 4.30 -8.17
C GLY A 225 -12.18 5.42 -9.11
N HIS A 226 -12.80 6.49 -8.62
CA HIS A 226 -13.18 7.64 -9.43
C HIS A 226 -11.97 8.56 -9.71
N VAL A 227 -11.92 9.12 -10.91
CA VAL A 227 -10.96 10.18 -11.27
C VAL A 227 -11.61 11.57 -11.15
N TYR A 228 -12.92 11.63 -11.32
CA TYR A 228 -13.73 12.83 -11.09
C TYR A 228 -15.06 12.50 -10.44
N LEU A 229 -15.73 13.51 -9.91
CA LEU A 229 -17.15 13.44 -9.56
C LEU A 229 -17.94 14.48 -10.36
N LEU A 230 -19.22 14.20 -10.60
CA LEU A 230 -20.14 15.24 -11.04
C LEU A 230 -20.36 16.23 -9.88
N GLN A 231 -20.47 17.52 -10.18
CA GLN A 231 -20.60 18.58 -9.18
C GLN A 231 -21.74 18.28 -8.20
N GLU A 232 -22.90 17.88 -8.68
CA GLU A 232 -24.04 17.56 -7.84
C GLU A 232 -23.73 16.45 -6.82
N VAL A 233 -23.05 15.39 -7.27
CA VAL A 233 -22.65 14.27 -6.40
C VAL A 233 -21.59 14.70 -5.37
N LEU A 234 -20.61 15.51 -5.81
CA LEU A 234 -19.58 16.06 -4.94
C LEU A 234 -20.20 16.94 -3.85
N LEU A 235 -21.06 17.87 -4.23
CA LEU A 235 -21.72 18.78 -3.31
C LEU A 235 -22.63 18.04 -2.32
N TYR A 236 -23.38 17.04 -2.79
CA TYR A 236 -24.19 16.21 -1.91
C TYR A 236 -23.35 15.47 -0.88
N ARG A 237 -22.27 14.79 -1.30
CA ARG A 237 -21.36 14.08 -0.39
C ARG A 237 -20.66 15.02 0.59
N ALA A 238 -20.20 16.19 0.11
CA ALA A 238 -19.55 17.19 0.95
C ALA A 238 -20.53 17.79 1.96
N SER A 239 -21.77 18.04 1.58
CA SER A 239 -22.86 18.47 2.49
C SER A 239 -23.08 17.47 3.63
N GLN A 240 -23.11 16.17 3.33
CA GLN A 240 -23.22 15.13 4.35
C GLN A 240 -21.98 15.05 5.28
N LEU A 241 -20.79 15.25 4.75
CA LEU A 241 -19.55 15.24 5.53
C LEU A 241 -19.45 16.44 6.46
N LEU A 242 -19.81 17.62 5.95
CA LEU A 242 -19.63 18.91 6.63
C LEU A 242 -20.82 19.28 7.53
N ASP A 243 -21.96 18.63 7.35
CA ASP A 243 -23.26 18.98 7.94
C ASP A 243 -23.66 20.45 7.64
N VAL A 244 -23.50 20.82 6.36
CA VAL A 244 -23.79 22.17 5.82
C VAL A 244 -24.68 22.03 4.58
N GLU A 245 -25.63 22.93 4.38
CA GLU A 245 -26.51 22.89 3.21
C GLU A 245 -25.77 23.11 1.90
N VAL A 246 -26.18 22.38 0.84
CA VAL A 246 -25.56 22.42 -0.49
C VAL A 246 -25.44 23.84 -1.04
N GLN A 247 -26.47 24.67 -0.84
CA GLN A 247 -26.49 26.06 -1.33
C GLN A 247 -25.35 26.93 -0.76
N HIS A 248 -24.90 26.63 0.46
CA HIS A 248 -23.79 27.35 1.11
C HIS A 248 -22.42 26.92 0.62
N ILE A 249 -22.29 25.68 0.14
CA ILE A 249 -21.00 25.12 -0.23
C ILE A 249 -20.69 25.23 -1.74
N GLU A 250 -21.70 25.41 -2.59
CA GLU A 250 -21.56 25.41 -4.05
C GLU A 250 -20.54 26.43 -4.58
N LYS A 251 -20.55 27.64 -4.04
CA LYS A 251 -19.63 28.72 -4.47
C LYS A 251 -18.15 28.36 -4.30
N TYR A 252 -17.82 27.53 -3.31
CA TYR A 252 -16.43 27.17 -2.98
C TYR A 252 -15.79 26.22 -4.00
N VAL A 253 -16.58 25.56 -4.84
CA VAL A 253 -16.04 24.76 -5.95
C VAL A 253 -15.31 25.66 -6.95
N MET A 254 -15.86 26.85 -7.21
CA MET A 254 -15.21 27.85 -8.07
C MET A 254 -13.95 28.43 -7.42
N ASP A 255 -13.97 28.66 -6.11
CA ASP A 255 -12.79 29.12 -5.37
C ASP A 255 -11.64 28.12 -5.48
N LEU A 256 -11.92 26.81 -5.29
CA LEU A 256 -10.95 25.74 -5.46
C LEU A 256 -10.42 25.67 -6.91
N ALA A 257 -11.24 25.99 -7.92
CA ALA A 257 -10.79 26.08 -9.30
C ALA A 257 -9.85 27.27 -9.53
N MET A 258 -10.14 28.44 -8.92
CA MET A 258 -9.26 29.61 -8.95
C MET A 258 -7.92 29.33 -8.25
N GLU A 259 -7.93 28.55 -7.15
CA GLU A 259 -6.74 28.08 -6.45
C GLU A 259 -5.98 26.99 -7.23
N LYS A 260 -6.48 26.55 -8.39
CA LYS A 260 -5.92 25.46 -9.20
C LYS A 260 -5.85 24.11 -8.50
N LYS A 261 -6.62 23.91 -7.44
CA LYS A 261 -6.75 22.62 -6.75
C LYS A 261 -7.66 21.66 -7.49
N VAL A 262 -8.68 22.20 -8.17
CA VAL A 262 -9.61 21.42 -9.00
C VAL A 262 -9.67 21.95 -10.43
N VAL A 263 -10.07 21.07 -11.35
CA VAL A 263 -10.35 21.41 -12.74
C VAL A 263 -11.80 21.10 -13.04
N LEU A 264 -12.50 22.04 -13.65
CA LEU A 264 -13.90 21.94 -14.04
C LEU A 264 -14.01 21.68 -15.53
N LYS A 265 -14.80 20.69 -15.93
CA LYS A 265 -15.09 20.35 -17.33
C LYS A 265 -16.57 20.10 -17.54
N GLU A 266 -17.17 20.81 -18.49
CA GLU A 266 -18.53 20.55 -18.92
C GLU A 266 -18.63 19.23 -19.67
N SER A 267 -19.72 18.51 -19.48
CA SER A 267 -20.05 17.29 -20.18
C SER A 267 -21.57 17.16 -20.33
N ASP A 268 -22.03 16.25 -21.19
CA ASP A 268 -23.46 15.97 -21.38
C ASP A 268 -24.14 15.48 -20.10
N GLU A 269 -23.40 14.92 -19.16
CA GLU A 269 -23.90 14.41 -17.87
C GLU A 269 -23.89 15.50 -16.76
N GLY A 270 -23.34 16.69 -17.04
CA GLY A 270 -23.17 17.77 -16.08
C GLY A 270 -21.72 18.21 -15.89
N LEU A 271 -21.48 19.07 -14.93
CA LEU A 271 -20.15 19.61 -14.65
C LEU A 271 -19.30 18.58 -13.90
N ARG A 272 -18.18 18.16 -14.50
CA ARG A 272 -17.21 17.23 -13.92
C ARG A 272 -16.19 18.02 -13.11
N VAL A 273 -15.95 17.59 -11.87
CA VAL A 273 -14.97 18.17 -10.97
C VAL A 273 -13.85 17.16 -10.74
N TYR A 274 -12.65 17.52 -11.15
CA TYR A 274 -11.43 16.72 -10.97
C TYR A 274 -10.53 17.37 -9.93
N SER A 275 -9.80 16.57 -9.16
CA SER A 275 -8.55 17.09 -8.59
C SER A 275 -7.59 17.42 -9.74
N ALA A 276 -6.91 18.56 -9.67
CA ALA A 276 -5.97 18.98 -10.71
C ALA A 276 -4.92 17.91 -11.00
N HIS A 277 -4.43 17.22 -9.96
CA HIS A 277 -3.47 16.14 -10.08
C HIS A 277 -3.96 15.02 -11.01
N TYR A 278 -5.15 14.45 -10.76
CA TYR A 278 -5.69 13.36 -11.58
C TYR A 278 -6.16 13.82 -12.96
N TYR A 279 -6.58 15.06 -13.09
CA TYR A 279 -6.89 15.65 -14.40
C TYR A 279 -5.68 15.64 -15.33
N TYR A 280 -4.56 16.19 -14.84
CA TYR A 280 -3.32 16.23 -15.63
C TYR A 280 -2.67 14.86 -15.77
N MET A 281 -2.85 13.96 -14.82
CA MET A 281 -2.38 12.58 -14.92
C MET A 281 -3.05 11.85 -16.09
N GLU A 282 -4.39 11.90 -16.21
CA GLU A 282 -5.09 11.29 -17.34
C GLU A 282 -4.65 11.92 -18.69
N LEU A 283 -4.52 13.23 -18.72
CA LEU A 283 -4.08 13.93 -19.93
C LEU A 283 -2.68 13.50 -20.36
N THR A 284 -1.77 13.38 -19.40
CA THR A 284 -0.39 12.94 -19.66
C THR A 284 -0.34 11.50 -20.11
N VAL A 285 -1.08 10.60 -19.45
CA VAL A 285 -1.17 9.18 -19.84
C VAL A 285 -1.73 9.04 -21.26
N ALA A 286 -2.80 9.77 -21.61
CA ALA A 286 -3.36 9.75 -22.96
C ALA A 286 -2.34 10.22 -24.00
N LYS A 287 -1.58 11.29 -23.72
CA LYS A 287 -0.53 11.80 -24.61
C LYS A 287 0.60 10.79 -24.77
N MET A 288 1.11 10.23 -23.69
CA MET A 288 2.22 9.25 -23.74
C MET A 288 1.82 7.98 -24.49
N LEU A 289 0.58 7.51 -24.33
CA LEU A 289 0.03 6.40 -25.10
C LEU A 289 -0.07 6.73 -26.58
N HIS A 290 -0.50 7.96 -26.92
CA HIS A 290 -0.53 8.42 -28.31
C HIS A 290 0.88 8.45 -28.91
N ASP A 291 1.86 9.02 -28.20
CA ASP A 291 3.25 9.14 -28.65
C ASP A 291 3.96 7.77 -28.82
N LEU A 292 3.54 6.76 -28.04
CA LEU A 292 4.07 5.40 -28.11
C LEU A 292 3.39 4.55 -29.21
N ASN A 293 2.19 4.95 -29.65
CA ASN A 293 1.41 4.21 -30.66
C ASN A 293 1.93 4.49 -32.08
N VAL A 294 3.08 3.90 -32.40
CA VAL A 294 3.73 4.05 -33.71
C VAL A 294 3.61 2.74 -34.50
N ASP A 295 3.59 2.88 -35.83
CA ASP A 295 3.58 1.73 -36.74
C ASP A 295 5.00 1.40 -37.20
N PHE A 296 5.32 0.12 -37.23
CA PHE A 296 6.57 -0.42 -37.78
C PHE A 296 6.33 -1.04 -39.15
N ASP A 297 7.12 -0.63 -40.14
CA ASP A 297 6.98 -1.14 -41.52
C ASP A 297 7.58 -2.54 -41.62
N VAL A 298 6.72 -3.55 -41.53
CA VAL A 298 7.10 -4.95 -41.66
C VAL A 298 6.20 -5.65 -42.67
N THR A 299 6.79 -6.32 -43.64
CA THR A 299 6.07 -6.99 -44.72
C THR A 299 5.27 -8.19 -44.20
N PRO A 300 3.93 -8.26 -44.39
CA PRO A 300 3.07 -9.30 -43.83
C PRO A 300 3.50 -10.73 -44.19
N SER A 301 3.90 -10.97 -45.44
CA SER A 301 4.35 -12.32 -45.89
C SER A 301 5.63 -12.79 -45.20
N VAL A 302 6.51 -11.87 -44.81
CA VAL A 302 7.72 -12.21 -44.03
C VAL A 302 7.32 -12.60 -42.62
N LEU A 303 6.39 -11.85 -42.01
CA LEU A 303 5.87 -12.16 -40.67
C LEU A 303 5.19 -13.52 -40.61
N GLU A 304 4.29 -13.82 -41.56
CA GLU A 304 3.59 -15.11 -41.64
C GLU A 304 4.58 -16.28 -41.74
N HIS A 305 5.60 -16.15 -42.62
CA HIS A 305 6.62 -17.18 -42.77
C HIS A 305 7.41 -17.39 -41.46
N ARG A 306 7.79 -16.30 -40.76
CA ARG A 306 8.53 -16.38 -39.49
C ARG A 306 7.68 -16.97 -38.38
N ILE A 307 6.42 -16.59 -38.27
CA ILE A 307 5.49 -17.17 -37.28
C ILE A 307 5.36 -18.68 -37.52
N HIS A 308 5.28 -19.12 -38.78
CA HIS A 308 5.24 -20.55 -39.11
C HIS A 308 6.51 -21.27 -38.67
N MET A 309 7.68 -20.68 -38.88
CA MET A 309 8.95 -21.23 -38.40
C MET A 309 8.97 -21.39 -36.88
N ILE A 310 8.46 -20.40 -36.15
CA ILE A 310 8.36 -20.42 -34.65
C ILE A 310 7.39 -21.53 -34.23
N GLU A 311 6.25 -21.67 -34.89
CA GLU A 311 5.29 -22.76 -34.61
C GLU A 311 5.94 -24.13 -34.74
N GLU A 312 6.79 -24.34 -35.78
CA GLU A 312 7.51 -25.58 -36.00
C GLU A 312 8.63 -25.82 -34.97
N GLN A 313 9.41 -24.79 -34.64
CA GLN A 313 10.55 -24.89 -33.71
C GLN A 313 10.11 -25.06 -32.26
N ALA A 314 9.08 -24.35 -31.84
CA ALA A 314 8.57 -24.37 -30.46
C ALA A 314 7.47 -25.43 -30.24
N GLU A 315 7.16 -26.24 -31.29
CA GLU A 315 6.05 -27.22 -31.28
C GLU A 315 4.71 -26.59 -30.84
N LEU A 316 4.48 -25.32 -31.20
CA LEU A 316 3.28 -24.55 -30.85
C LEU A 316 2.27 -24.65 -32.03
N ALA A 317 1.00 -24.83 -31.68
CA ALA A 317 -0.10 -24.71 -32.64
C ALA A 317 -0.93 -23.48 -32.30
N LEU A 318 -0.67 -22.35 -32.96
CA LEU A 318 -1.41 -21.11 -32.75
C LEU A 318 -2.71 -21.12 -33.57
N ASP A 319 -3.77 -20.53 -33.00
CA ASP A 319 -4.96 -20.24 -33.79
C ASP A 319 -4.84 -18.88 -34.51
N ASP A 320 -5.82 -18.58 -35.37
CA ASP A 320 -5.77 -17.38 -36.20
C ASP A 320 -5.69 -16.09 -35.36
N ARG A 321 -6.39 -16.02 -34.19
CA ARG A 321 -6.33 -14.87 -33.31
C ARG A 321 -5.00 -14.76 -32.54
N GLN A 322 -4.41 -15.87 -32.20
CA GLN A 322 -3.08 -15.89 -31.58
C GLN A 322 -2.00 -15.45 -32.58
N ARG A 323 -2.08 -15.92 -33.86
CA ARG A 323 -1.18 -15.44 -34.93
C ARG A 323 -1.38 -13.93 -35.15
N GLU A 324 -2.61 -13.48 -35.27
CA GLU A 324 -2.93 -12.06 -35.36
C GLU A 324 -2.28 -11.25 -34.22
N ALA A 325 -2.36 -11.72 -32.98
CA ALA A 325 -1.75 -11.05 -31.83
C ALA A 325 -0.21 -10.94 -31.96
N VAL A 326 0.47 -11.99 -32.45
CA VAL A 326 1.92 -11.94 -32.71
C VAL A 326 2.22 -10.94 -33.84
N MET A 327 1.43 -10.95 -34.91
CA MET A 327 1.60 -10.02 -36.03
C MET A 327 1.43 -8.54 -35.59
N GLU A 328 0.39 -8.28 -34.86
CA GLU A 328 0.10 -6.91 -34.35
C GLU A 328 1.14 -6.44 -33.32
N ALA A 329 1.70 -7.36 -32.50
CA ALA A 329 2.81 -7.05 -31.57
C ALA A 329 4.07 -6.57 -32.29
N VAL A 330 4.32 -7.09 -33.49
CA VAL A 330 5.50 -6.71 -34.28
C VAL A 330 5.25 -5.39 -35.04
N ARG A 331 4.03 -5.15 -35.50
CA ARG A 331 3.65 -4.00 -36.33
C ARG A 331 3.38 -2.72 -35.62
N HIS A 332 3.00 -2.79 -34.34
CA HIS A 332 2.56 -1.61 -33.58
C HIS A 332 3.37 -1.41 -32.29
N GLY A 333 3.50 -0.16 -31.91
CA GLY A 333 4.15 0.23 -30.64
C GLY A 333 3.32 -0.10 -29.42
N ILE A 334 1.98 -0.21 -29.58
CA ILE A 334 1.05 -0.64 -28.52
C ILE A 334 0.19 -1.78 -29.04
N LEU A 335 0.07 -2.84 -28.26
CA LEU A 335 -0.89 -3.92 -28.48
C LEU A 335 -1.64 -4.27 -27.20
N ILE A 336 -2.93 -4.49 -27.31
CA ILE A 336 -3.77 -5.00 -26.23
C ILE A 336 -4.27 -6.41 -26.59
N VAL A 337 -3.92 -7.41 -25.77
CA VAL A 337 -4.44 -8.78 -25.89
C VAL A 337 -5.38 -9.04 -24.73
N THR A 338 -6.64 -9.34 -25.03
CA THR A 338 -7.64 -9.62 -23.99
C THR A 338 -8.31 -10.97 -24.20
N GLY A 339 -8.58 -11.68 -23.10
CA GLY A 339 -9.26 -12.98 -23.17
C GLY A 339 -9.51 -13.57 -21.78
N GLY A 340 -10.51 -14.41 -21.68
CA GLY A 340 -10.88 -15.12 -20.46
C GLY A 340 -9.92 -16.28 -20.12
N PRO A 341 -10.23 -17.08 -19.11
CA PRO A 341 -9.45 -18.27 -18.76
C PRO A 341 -9.52 -19.31 -19.89
N GLY A 342 -8.43 -20.02 -20.12
CA GLY A 342 -8.34 -21.10 -21.11
C GLY A 342 -8.35 -20.65 -22.58
N THR A 343 -8.18 -19.35 -22.87
CA THR A 343 -8.11 -18.82 -24.24
C THR A 343 -6.69 -18.76 -24.81
N GLY A 344 -5.69 -19.21 -24.05
CA GLY A 344 -4.32 -19.32 -24.54
C GLY A 344 -3.50 -18.02 -24.48
N LYS A 345 -3.81 -17.10 -23.57
CA LYS A 345 -3.01 -15.87 -23.35
C LYS A 345 -1.53 -16.18 -23.15
N THR A 346 -1.21 -17.13 -22.28
CA THR A 346 0.18 -17.53 -21.99
C THR A 346 0.88 -18.11 -23.22
N THR A 347 0.19 -18.92 -24.01
CA THR A 347 0.73 -19.47 -25.28
C THR A 347 1.05 -18.35 -26.26
N THR A 348 0.18 -17.33 -26.32
CA THR A 348 0.39 -16.15 -27.16
C THR A 348 1.59 -15.34 -26.70
N ILE A 349 1.74 -15.12 -25.37
CA ILE A 349 2.93 -14.46 -24.80
C ILE A 349 4.20 -15.23 -25.16
N ASN A 350 4.21 -16.55 -25.01
CA ASN A 350 5.39 -17.38 -25.36
C ASN A 350 5.75 -17.26 -26.84
N ALA A 351 4.77 -17.27 -27.73
CA ALA A 351 5.02 -17.09 -29.15
C ALA A 351 5.62 -15.71 -29.47
N MET A 352 5.15 -14.65 -28.78
CA MET A 352 5.73 -13.30 -28.89
C MET A 352 7.16 -13.25 -28.37
N ILE A 353 7.43 -13.85 -27.21
CA ILE A 353 8.78 -13.93 -26.63
C ILE A 353 9.73 -14.60 -27.63
N HIS A 354 9.39 -15.80 -28.14
CA HIS A 354 10.23 -16.49 -29.12
C HIS A 354 10.48 -15.66 -30.38
N PHE A 355 9.44 -14.95 -30.87
CA PHE A 355 9.61 -14.08 -32.04
C PHE A 355 10.63 -12.97 -31.78
N PHE A 356 10.52 -12.26 -30.66
CA PHE A 356 11.40 -11.15 -30.33
C PHE A 356 12.81 -11.60 -29.91
N GLU A 357 12.96 -12.76 -29.28
CA GLU A 357 14.26 -13.39 -29.00
C GLU A 357 15.02 -13.74 -30.28
N GLU A 358 14.33 -14.26 -31.30
CA GLU A 358 14.95 -14.52 -32.63
C GLU A 358 15.39 -13.21 -33.32
N GLU A 359 14.74 -12.08 -33.02
CA GLU A 359 15.15 -10.76 -33.50
C GLU A 359 16.33 -10.20 -32.72
N GLY A 360 16.72 -10.83 -31.59
CA GLY A 360 17.73 -10.31 -30.66
C GLY A 360 17.27 -9.11 -29.87
N ALA A 361 15.95 -8.96 -29.67
CA ALA A 361 15.36 -7.84 -28.90
C ALA A 361 15.46 -8.08 -27.40
N ASP A 362 15.72 -7.02 -26.66
CA ASP A 362 15.70 -7.04 -25.19
C ASP A 362 14.25 -6.96 -24.69
N ILE A 363 13.80 -8.03 -24.00
CA ILE A 363 12.42 -8.21 -23.53
C ILE A 363 12.34 -8.08 -22.01
N LEU A 364 11.43 -7.26 -21.52
CA LEU A 364 11.08 -7.19 -20.11
C LEU A 364 9.66 -7.72 -19.87
N LEU A 365 9.54 -8.62 -18.90
CA LEU A 365 8.26 -9.20 -18.50
C LEU A 365 7.86 -8.68 -17.12
N ALA A 366 6.62 -8.21 -16.99
CA ALA A 366 6.13 -7.76 -15.70
C ALA A 366 4.64 -8.04 -15.48
N ALA A 367 4.24 -7.98 -14.18
CA ALA A 367 2.85 -8.07 -13.75
C ALA A 367 2.62 -7.18 -12.54
N PRO A 368 1.36 -6.81 -12.22
CA PRO A 368 1.06 -5.94 -11.08
C PRO A 368 1.37 -6.55 -9.71
N THR A 369 1.36 -7.87 -9.58
CA THR A 369 1.55 -8.59 -8.32
C THR A 369 2.67 -9.62 -8.40
N GLY A 370 3.34 -9.91 -7.26
CA GLY A 370 4.42 -10.89 -7.17
C GLY A 370 3.98 -12.28 -7.61
N ARG A 371 2.76 -12.70 -7.26
CA ARG A 371 2.22 -14.00 -7.69
C ARG A 371 1.95 -14.10 -9.19
N ALA A 372 1.45 -13.02 -9.79
CA ALA A 372 1.26 -12.98 -11.24
C ALA A 372 2.60 -13.00 -11.96
N ALA A 373 3.60 -12.25 -11.49
CA ALA A 373 4.96 -12.26 -12.03
C ALA A 373 5.60 -13.66 -11.92
N LYS A 374 5.52 -14.30 -10.77
CA LYS A 374 6.02 -15.68 -10.57
C LYS A 374 5.36 -16.66 -11.53
N ARG A 375 4.02 -16.60 -11.66
CA ARG A 375 3.29 -17.45 -12.60
C ARG A 375 3.73 -17.21 -14.05
N MET A 376 3.99 -15.97 -14.42
CA MET A 376 4.51 -15.61 -15.73
C MET A 376 5.89 -16.24 -15.96
N THR A 377 6.80 -16.15 -14.98
CA THR A 377 8.11 -16.82 -15.03
C THR A 377 7.98 -18.33 -15.18
N GLU A 378 7.15 -19.00 -14.37
CA GLU A 378 6.93 -20.45 -14.46
C GLU A 378 6.36 -20.87 -15.81
N ALA A 379 5.52 -20.07 -16.41
CA ALA A 379 4.83 -20.40 -17.66
C ALA A 379 5.64 -20.06 -18.92
N THR A 380 6.52 -19.05 -18.85
CA THR A 380 7.35 -18.62 -20.00
C THR A 380 8.78 -19.12 -19.94
N GLY A 381 9.28 -19.49 -18.76
CA GLY A 381 10.70 -19.78 -18.53
C GLY A 381 11.60 -18.54 -18.45
N CYS A 382 11.06 -17.34 -18.73
CA CYS A 382 11.79 -16.07 -18.68
C CYS A 382 11.49 -15.34 -17.37
N GLU A 383 12.47 -14.65 -16.81
CA GLU A 383 12.29 -13.93 -15.56
C GLU A 383 11.27 -12.79 -15.71
N ALA A 384 10.20 -12.83 -14.94
CA ALA A 384 9.22 -11.76 -14.84
C ALA A 384 9.23 -11.17 -13.42
N GLN A 385 9.00 -9.88 -13.32
CA GLN A 385 8.99 -9.18 -12.04
C GLN A 385 7.73 -8.33 -11.85
N THR A 386 7.52 -7.80 -10.65
CA THR A 386 6.41 -6.85 -10.46
C THR A 386 6.72 -5.52 -11.16
N ILE A 387 5.68 -4.82 -11.67
CA ILE A 387 5.86 -3.49 -12.26
C ILE A 387 6.60 -2.56 -11.27
N HIS A 388 6.28 -2.63 -9.98
CA HIS A 388 6.95 -1.83 -8.96
C HIS A 388 8.45 -2.14 -8.84
N ARG A 389 8.83 -3.43 -8.92
CA ARG A 389 10.24 -3.84 -8.89
C ARG A 389 10.96 -3.44 -10.19
N LEU A 390 10.28 -3.58 -11.32
CA LEU A 390 10.78 -3.13 -12.63
C LEU A 390 11.11 -1.63 -12.61
N LEU A 391 10.27 -0.84 -11.95
CA LEU A 391 10.44 0.60 -11.81
C LEU A 391 11.40 1.00 -10.67
N GLU A 392 12.02 0.06 -9.97
CA GLU A 392 13.01 0.30 -8.90
C GLU A 392 12.48 1.28 -7.85
N VAL A 393 11.48 0.85 -7.05
CA VAL A 393 10.97 1.70 -5.96
C VAL A 393 12.09 2.04 -4.99
N SER A 394 12.46 3.31 -4.91
CA SER A 394 13.51 3.80 -4.01
C SER A 394 13.03 3.75 -2.56
N GLY A 395 13.60 2.83 -1.78
CA GLY A 395 13.35 2.70 -0.34
C GLY A 395 14.17 3.64 0.54
N ASN A 396 14.79 4.71 0.00
CA ASN A 396 15.63 5.59 0.79
C ASN A 396 14.80 6.55 1.65
N PRO A 397 14.96 6.53 2.99
CA PRO A 397 14.29 7.49 3.89
C PRO A 397 14.66 8.95 3.62
N GLU A 398 15.85 9.20 3.05
CA GLU A 398 16.32 10.55 2.69
C GLU A 398 15.57 11.14 1.48
N ASP A 399 14.92 10.31 0.67
CA ASP A 399 14.07 10.76 -0.45
C ASP A 399 12.63 11.06 -0.03
N ASP A 400 12.21 10.68 1.17
CA ASP A 400 10.88 11.04 1.72
C ASP A 400 10.74 12.57 1.88
N ASP A 401 11.81 13.26 2.26
CA ASP A 401 11.84 14.74 2.33
C ASP A 401 11.66 15.42 0.95
N LYS A 402 11.97 14.73 -0.15
CA LYS A 402 11.75 15.24 -1.51
C LYS A 402 10.36 14.88 -2.06
N ARG A 403 9.73 13.81 -1.54
CA ARG A 403 8.36 13.41 -1.90
C ARG A 403 7.31 14.44 -1.49
N ASP A 404 7.59 15.23 -0.44
CA ASP A 404 6.64 16.17 0.15
C ASP A 404 6.57 17.53 -0.56
N LYS A 405 7.52 17.86 -1.45
CA LYS A 405 7.57 19.19 -2.10
C LYS A 405 6.79 19.33 -3.39
N VAL A 406 6.41 18.21 -4.03
CA VAL A 406 5.52 18.23 -5.21
C VAL A 406 4.64 17.00 -5.09
N GLY A 407 3.39 17.17 -4.71
CA GLY A 407 2.42 16.11 -4.48
C GLY A 407 2.59 14.92 -5.45
N PHE A 408 2.84 13.73 -4.90
CA PHE A 408 3.03 12.48 -5.63
C PHE A 408 4.21 12.45 -6.63
N GLY A 409 5.37 12.92 -6.24
CA GLY A 409 6.62 12.65 -6.95
C GLY A 409 6.88 11.15 -6.94
N ASN A 410 7.02 10.57 -8.14
CA ASN A 410 7.27 9.15 -8.34
C ASN A 410 8.52 8.72 -7.56
N GLY A 411 8.36 7.99 -6.46
CA GLY A 411 9.46 7.36 -5.72
C GLY A 411 10.02 6.16 -6.47
N PHE A 412 10.04 6.22 -7.81
CA PHE A 412 10.57 5.20 -8.69
C PHE A 412 11.94 5.62 -9.23
N GLY A 413 12.91 4.72 -9.16
CA GLY A 413 14.25 4.92 -9.69
C GLY A 413 14.28 4.94 -11.23
N ARG A 414 13.33 4.24 -11.87
CA ARG A 414 13.11 4.29 -13.32
C ARG A 414 12.04 5.32 -13.67
N ASN A 415 12.40 6.24 -14.54
CA ASN A 415 11.57 7.38 -14.96
C ASN A 415 12.13 7.99 -16.26
N ALA A 416 11.65 9.14 -16.67
CA ALA A 416 12.10 9.81 -17.91
C ALA A 416 13.60 10.19 -17.92
N GLU A 417 14.23 10.37 -16.76
CA GLU A 417 15.67 10.67 -16.64
C GLU A 417 16.52 9.38 -16.58
N ASN A 418 15.93 8.26 -16.15
CA ASN A 418 16.55 6.95 -16.05
C ASN A 418 15.59 5.86 -16.60
N PRO A 419 15.35 5.80 -17.92
CA PRO A 419 14.35 4.92 -18.49
C PRO A 419 14.75 3.44 -18.46
N LEU A 420 13.77 2.58 -18.75
CA LEU A 420 14.00 1.16 -18.98
C LEU A 420 14.72 0.96 -20.32
N GLU A 421 15.79 0.21 -20.29
CA GLU A 421 16.53 -0.17 -21.50
C GLU A 421 15.95 -1.48 -22.04
N SER A 422 14.99 -1.41 -22.97
CA SER A 422 14.36 -2.58 -23.58
C SER A 422 13.68 -2.24 -24.90
N ASP A 423 13.61 -3.21 -25.79
CA ASP A 423 12.90 -3.09 -27.08
C ASP A 423 11.43 -3.44 -26.94
N VAL A 424 11.11 -4.37 -26.03
CA VAL A 424 9.76 -4.88 -25.81
C VAL A 424 9.46 -5.02 -24.32
N ILE A 425 8.30 -4.54 -23.91
CA ILE A 425 7.78 -4.72 -22.54
C ILE A 425 6.44 -5.43 -22.64
N ILE A 426 6.31 -6.58 -21.97
CA ILE A 426 5.07 -7.35 -21.90
C ILE A 426 4.54 -7.31 -20.48
N ILE A 427 3.33 -6.79 -20.32
CA ILE A 427 2.65 -6.70 -19.02
C ILE A 427 1.45 -7.65 -19.00
N ASP A 428 1.43 -8.62 -18.09
CA ASP A 428 0.25 -9.47 -17.86
C ASP A 428 -0.61 -8.93 -16.70
N GLU A 429 -1.84 -9.41 -16.59
CA GLU A 429 -2.85 -8.98 -15.60
C GLU A 429 -3.14 -7.46 -15.61
N MET A 430 -3.17 -6.85 -16.78
CA MET A 430 -3.38 -5.39 -16.96
C MET A 430 -4.69 -4.87 -16.36
N SER A 431 -5.68 -5.72 -16.09
CA SER A 431 -6.92 -5.33 -15.38
C SER A 431 -6.68 -4.75 -13.99
N MET A 432 -5.53 -5.06 -13.39
CA MET A 432 -5.16 -4.61 -12.04
C MET A 432 -4.34 -3.31 -12.04
N VAL A 433 -3.91 -2.81 -13.19
CA VAL A 433 -3.10 -1.57 -13.31
C VAL A 433 -4.03 -0.37 -13.24
N ASP A 434 -3.78 0.51 -12.28
CA ASP A 434 -4.49 1.78 -12.10
C ASP A 434 -3.80 2.93 -12.85
N LEU A 435 -4.43 4.10 -12.80
CA LEU A 435 -3.92 5.27 -13.52
C LEU A 435 -2.54 5.75 -13.02
N PRO A 436 -2.25 5.84 -11.71
CA PRO A 436 -0.92 6.19 -11.19
C PRO A 436 0.18 5.22 -11.61
N LEU A 437 -0.08 3.91 -11.52
CA LEU A 437 0.89 2.90 -11.91
C LEU A 437 1.15 2.90 -13.42
N MET A 438 0.11 3.10 -14.22
CA MET A 438 0.26 3.27 -15.68
C MET A 438 1.08 4.50 -16.02
N LYS A 439 0.85 5.64 -15.33
CA LYS A 439 1.64 6.85 -15.51
C LYS A 439 3.12 6.61 -15.21
N ALA A 440 3.41 5.97 -14.07
CA ALA A 440 4.77 5.65 -13.66
C ALA A 440 5.48 4.71 -14.65
N LEU A 441 4.76 3.71 -15.17
CA LEU A 441 5.29 2.80 -16.19
C LEU A 441 5.63 3.55 -17.47
N LEU A 442 4.71 4.38 -17.97
CA LEU A 442 4.92 5.15 -19.21
C LEU A 442 6.05 6.17 -19.07
N ASP A 443 6.24 6.79 -17.89
CA ASP A 443 7.36 7.69 -17.62
C ASP A 443 8.74 7.01 -17.82
N ALA A 444 8.79 5.70 -17.61
CA ALA A 444 10.03 4.92 -17.70
C ALA A 444 10.24 4.26 -19.10
N ILE A 445 9.27 4.36 -20.01
CA ILE A 445 9.35 3.73 -21.35
C ILE A 445 9.96 4.71 -22.35
N MET A 446 10.93 4.24 -23.11
CA MET A 446 11.54 5.01 -24.20
C MET A 446 10.67 5.04 -25.45
N PRO A 447 10.68 6.13 -26.21
CA PRO A 447 10.08 6.13 -27.54
C PRO A 447 10.68 5.04 -28.43
N GLY A 448 9.79 4.27 -29.11
CA GLY A 448 10.21 3.14 -29.97
C GLY A 448 10.17 1.78 -29.27
N THR A 449 10.06 1.71 -27.96
CA THR A 449 9.80 0.46 -27.23
C THR A 449 8.37 0.00 -27.49
N ARG A 450 8.19 -1.30 -27.74
CA ARG A 450 6.86 -1.92 -27.89
C ARG A 450 6.27 -2.25 -26.53
N LEU A 451 5.04 -1.80 -26.27
CA LEU A 451 4.30 -2.10 -25.04
C LEU A 451 3.14 -3.06 -25.36
N ILE A 452 3.26 -4.30 -24.93
CA ILE A 452 2.26 -5.34 -25.09
C ILE A 452 1.54 -5.54 -23.76
N MET A 453 0.25 -5.29 -23.74
CA MET A 453 -0.60 -5.35 -22.56
C MET A 453 -1.56 -6.54 -22.66
N VAL A 454 -1.41 -7.49 -21.75
CA VAL A 454 -2.24 -8.70 -21.69
C VAL A 454 -3.12 -8.67 -20.46
N GLY A 455 -4.41 -9.01 -20.59
CA GLY A 455 -5.31 -9.01 -19.46
C GLY A 455 -6.71 -9.54 -19.80
N ASP A 456 -7.54 -9.58 -18.77
CA ASP A 456 -8.94 -9.96 -18.90
C ASP A 456 -9.84 -8.78 -18.54
N GLY A 457 -10.42 -8.13 -19.54
CA GLY A 457 -11.28 -6.96 -19.36
C GLY A 457 -12.58 -7.22 -18.59
N ASN A 458 -12.93 -8.50 -18.34
CA ASN A 458 -14.14 -8.91 -17.62
C ASN A 458 -13.87 -9.21 -16.13
N GLN A 459 -12.61 -9.27 -15.71
CA GLN A 459 -12.27 -9.35 -14.29
C GLN A 459 -12.54 -8.01 -13.57
N LEU A 460 -12.43 -8.04 -12.24
CA LEU A 460 -12.55 -6.84 -11.42
C LEU A 460 -11.48 -5.80 -11.85
N PRO A 461 -11.82 -4.51 -11.85
CA PRO A 461 -10.86 -3.45 -12.11
C PRO A 461 -9.81 -3.35 -11.00
N SER A 462 -8.79 -2.51 -11.23
CA SER A 462 -7.76 -2.14 -10.23
C SER A 462 -8.38 -1.63 -8.92
N VAL A 463 -7.65 -1.68 -7.83
CA VAL A 463 -8.11 -1.08 -6.56
C VAL A 463 -8.04 0.45 -6.63
N GLY A 464 -7.00 1.00 -7.25
CA GLY A 464 -6.80 2.44 -7.41
C GLY A 464 -7.68 3.07 -8.51
N PRO A 465 -7.51 4.38 -8.76
CA PRO A 465 -8.38 5.17 -9.63
C PRO A 465 -8.21 4.82 -11.12
N GLY A 466 -9.31 4.98 -11.84
CA GLY A 466 -9.36 4.72 -13.28
C GLY A 466 -9.72 3.30 -13.66
N ARG A 467 -9.76 3.04 -14.97
CA ARG A 467 -10.05 1.75 -15.61
C ARG A 467 -9.18 1.61 -16.86
N VAL A 468 -7.86 1.76 -16.68
CA VAL A 468 -6.91 1.93 -17.79
C VAL A 468 -7.15 0.94 -18.95
N LEU A 469 -7.13 -0.35 -18.68
CA LEU A 469 -7.34 -1.37 -19.72
C LEU A 469 -8.69 -1.22 -20.44
N LYS A 470 -9.78 -1.02 -19.68
CA LYS A 470 -11.13 -0.86 -20.27
C LYS A 470 -11.25 0.43 -21.07
N ASP A 471 -10.66 1.52 -20.57
CA ASP A 471 -10.71 2.82 -21.24
C ASP A 471 -9.88 2.81 -22.52
N MET A 472 -8.73 2.14 -22.55
CA MET A 472 -7.93 1.95 -23.75
C MET A 472 -8.68 1.09 -24.79
N ILE A 473 -9.30 -0.01 -24.38
CA ILE A 473 -10.12 -0.84 -25.28
C ILE A 473 -11.31 -0.03 -25.81
N ALA A 474 -11.98 0.75 -24.94
CA ALA A 474 -13.15 1.55 -25.30
C ALA A 474 -12.81 2.78 -26.16
N SER A 475 -11.55 3.20 -26.18
CA SER A 475 -11.10 4.31 -27.05
C SER A 475 -11.14 3.94 -28.52
N ASP A 476 -10.95 2.68 -28.86
CA ASP A 476 -10.86 2.14 -30.23
C ASP A 476 -9.71 2.75 -31.07
N CYS A 477 -8.67 3.23 -30.36
CA CYS A 477 -7.52 3.89 -30.99
C CYS A 477 -6.26 3.01 -31.02
N PHE A 478 -6.30 1.81 -30.43
CA PHE A 478 -5.18 0.87 -30.37
C PHE A 478 -5.56 -0.48 -30.96
N PRO A 479 -4.60 -1.26 -31.49
CA PRO A 479 -4.83 -2.65 -31.84
C PRO A 479 -5.27 -3.46 -30.63
N VAL A 480 -6.43 -4.12 -30.75
CA VAL A 480 -7.00 -4.98 -29.70
C VAL A 480 -7.30 -6.35 -30.27
N VAL A 481 -6.58 -7.36 -29.80
CA VAL A 481 -6.84 -8.74 -30.17
C VAL A 481 -7.60 -9.46 -29.05
N LYS A 482 -8.82 -9.94 -29.37
CA LYS A 482 -9.67 -10.68 -28.44
C LYS A 482 -9.53 -12.18 -28.68
N LEU A 483 -8.97 -12.88 -27.67
CA LEU A 483 -8.87 -14.33 -27.65
C LEU A 483 -10.17 -14.92 -27.10
N GLU A 484 -11.02 -15.45 -27.96
CA GLU A 484 -12.35 -15.97 -27.60
C GLU A 484 -12.44 -17.51 -27.63
N LYS A 485 -11.51 -18.16 -28.35
CA LYS A 485 -11.52 -19.60 -28.52
C LYS A 485 -11.04 -20.30 -27.25
N ILE A 486 -11.90 -21.14 -26.70
CA ILE A 486 -11.54 -22.02 -25.59
C ILE A 486 -10.91 -23.28 -26.17
N PHE A 487 -9.66 -23.60 -25.81
CA PHE A 487 -8.95 -24.76 -26.30
C PHE A 487 -9.52 -26.07 -25.73
N ARG A 488 -9.27 -27.20 -26.43
CA ARG A 488 -9.89 -28.50 -26.13
C ARG A 488 -9.71 -28.94 -24.68
N GLN A 489 -8.48 -28.85 -24.16
CA GLN A 489 -8.18 -29.20 -22.77
C GLN A 489 -8.95 -28.33 -21.76
N ALA A 490 -9.12 -27.05 -22.07
CA ALA A 490 -9.88 -26.12 -21.24
C ALA A 490 -11.39 -26.36 -21.32
N LYS A 491 -11.92 -26.96 -22.42
CA LYS A 491 -13.35 -27.31 -22.55
C LYS A 491 -13.77 -28.50 -21.67
N GLU A 492 -12.82 -29.28 -21.19
CA GLU A 492 -13.09 -30.40 -20.27
C GLU A 492 -13.27 -29.90 -18.82
N SER A 493 -12.91 -28.68 -18.53
CA SER A 493 -13.10 -28.05 -17.21
C SER A 493 -14.39 -27.23 -17.14
N ASP A 494 -15.31 -27.65 -16.28
CA ASP A 494 -16.55 -26.89 -16.03
C ASP A 494 -16.29 -25.56 -15.34
N ILE A 495 -15.14 -25.40 -14.64
CA ILE A 495 -14.71 -24.10 -14.10
C ILE A 495 -14.59 -23.10 -15.25
N ILE A 496 -13.91 -23.47 -16.31
CA ILE A 496 -13.68 -22.59 -17.47
C ILE A 496 -14.97 -22.35 -18.24
N VAL A 497 -15.69 -23.42 -18.54
CA VAL A 497 -16.97 -23.34 -19.26
C VAL A 497 -17.98 -22.47 -18.51
N ASN A 498 -18.10 -22.67 -17.21
CA ASN A 498 -19.00 -21.88 -16.38
C ASN A 498 -18.53 -20.44 -16.19
N ALA A 499 -17.21 -20.18 -16.11
CA ALA A 499 -16.69 -18.81 -16.11
C ALA A 499 -17.11 -18.05 -17.38
N HIS A 500 -17.01 -18.67 -18.55
CA HIS A 500 -17.49 -18.06 -19.80
C HIS A 500 -19.00 -17.88 -19.86
N LYS A 501 -19.79 -18.81 -19.30
CA LYS A 501 -21.25 -18.65 -19.16
C LYS A 501 -21.58 -17.48 -18.23
N ILE A 502 -20.95 -17.42 -17.07
CA ILE A 502 -21.10 -16.29 -16.11
C ILE A 502 -20.82 -14.97 -16.84
N ASN A 503 -19.70 -14.88 -17.55
CA ASN A 503 -19.31 -13.68 -18.27
C ASN A 503 -20.37 -13.22 -19.31
N ARG A 504 -20.99 -14.17 -20.01
CA ARG A 504 -22.06 -13.90 -20.98
C ARG A 504 -23.45 -13.70 -20.36
N GLY A 505 -23.57 -13.90 -19.03
CA GLY A 505 -24.87 -13.82 -18.36
C GLY A 505 -25.76 -15.04 -18.58
N GLU A 506 -25.16 -16.13 -19.05
CA GLU A 506 -25.88 -17.37 -19.28
C GLU A 506 -26.08 -18.15 -17.96
N PRO A 507 -27.20 -18.90 -17.81
CA PRO A 507 -27.41 -19.69 -16.62
C PRO A 507 -26.42 -20.84 -16.49
N VAL A 508 -25.90 -21.05 -15.26
CA VAL A 508 -25.03 -22.17 -14.92
C VAL A 508 -25.86 -23.31 -14.30
N ILE A 509 -25.61 -24.54 -14.74
CA ILE A 509 -26.24 -25.73 -14.21
C ILE A 509 -25.57 -26.13 -12.90
N LEU A 510 -26.36 -26.27 -11.81
CA LEU A 510 -25.87 -26.54 -10.45
C LEU A 510 -26.33 -27.93 -9.98
N ASP A 511 -26.10 -28.97 -10.79
CA ASP A 511 -26.55 -30.36 -10.53
C ASP A 511 -25.48 -31.25 -9.86
N ASN A 512 -24.29 -30.70 -9.59
CA ASN A 512 -23.13 -31.36 -8.97
C ASN A 512 -22.65 -32.64 -9.71
N LYS A 513 -22.86 -32.71 -11.02
CA LYS A 513 -22.32 -33.80 -11.86
C LYS A 513 -20.96 -33.47 -12.43
N SER A 514 -20.53 -32.22 -12.26
CA SER A 514 -19.21 -31.74 -12.65
C SER A 514 -18.10 -32.47 -11.91
N MET A 515 -16.91 -32.50 -12.55
CA MET A 515 -15.70 -33.02 -11.92
C MET A 515 -14.90 -31.96 -11.15
N ASP A 516 -15.18 -30.68 -11.37
CA ASP A 516 -14.38 -29.57 -10.81
C ASP A 516 -15.21 -28.36 -10.34
N PHE A 517 -16.52 -28.35 -10.57
CA PHE A 517 -17.41 -27.25 -10.20
C PHE A 517 -18.62 -27.74 -9.40
N PHE A 518 -18.74 -27.34 -8.12
CA PHE A 518 -19.76 -27.81 -7.21
C PHE A 518 -20.54 -26.66 -6.57
N PHE A 519 -21.82 -26.91 -6.29
CA PHE A 519 -22.68 -25.97 -5.56
C PHE A 519 -23.42 -26.69 -4.42
N LEU A 520 -23.16 -26.27 -3.18
CA LEU A 520 -23.81 -26.82 -1.98
C LEU A 520 -24.84 -25.80 -1.45
N LYS A 521 -26.12 -26.08 -1.72
CA LYS A 521 -27.21 -25.19 -1.33
C LYS A 521 -27.39 -25.16 0.19
N ARG A 522 -27.19 -24.00 0.80
CA ARG A 522 -27.38 -23.73 2.23
C ARG A 522 -27.92 -22.31 2.42
N SER A 523 -28.71 -22.08 3.47
CA SER A 523 -29.28 -20.76 3.77
C SER A 523 -28.85 -20.18 5.13
N ASP A 524 -28.42 -21.04 6.05
CA ASP A 524 -27.98 -20.60 7.38
C ASP A 524 -26.47 -20.31 7.38
N PRO A 525 -26.03 -19.12 7.84
CA PRO A 525 -24.62 -18.76 7.86
C PRO A 525 -23.74 -19.71 8.67
N ASN A 526 -24.24 -20.25 9.82
CA ASN A 526 -23.44 -21.12 10.67
C ASN A 526 -23.29 -22.50 10.03
N VAL A 527 -24.34 -22.98 9.35
CA VAL A 527 -24.28 -24.23 8.56
C VAL A 527 -23.30 -24.08 7.41
N ILE A 528 -23.31 -22.93 6.71
CA ILE A 528 -22.35 -22.63 5.64
C ILE A 528 -20.91 -22.70 6.19
N ILE A 529 -20.63 -22.03 7.29
CA ILE A 529 -19.29 -22.03 7.92
C ILE A 529 -18.86 -23.46 8.29
N SER A 530 -19.77 -24.26 8.87
CA SER A 530 -19.48 -25.66 9.22
C SER A 530 -19.14 -26.51 7.99
N VAL A 531 -19.86 -26.29 6.88
CA VAL A 531 -19.57 -26.96 5.59
C VAL A 531 -18.21 -26.51 5.06
N VAL A 532 -17.92 -25.19 5.07
CA VAL A 532 -16.61 -24.65 4.64
C VAL A 532 -15.46 -25.28 5.42
N ILE A 533 -15.58 -25.38 6.75
CA ILE A 533 -14.56 -26.03 7.61
C ILE A 533 -14.36 -27.49 7.18
N THR A 534 -15.47 -28.23 6.98
CA THR A 534 -15.42 -29.65 6.58
C THR A 534 -14.76 -29.83 5.21
N LEU A 535 -15.05 -28.94 4.26
CA LEU A 535 -14.46 -28.94 2.93
C LEU A 535 -12.94 -28.75 3.01
N ILE A 536 -12.48 -27.75 3.76
CA ILE A 536 -11.06 -27.41 3.87
C ILE A 536 -10.26 -28.46 4.64
N GLN A 537 -10.81 -28.97 5.74
CA GLN A 537 -10.09 -29.95 6.58
C GLN A 537 -10.06 -31.36 5.99
N LYS A 538 -11.15 -31.81 5.38
CA LYS A 538 -11.35 -33.25 5.12
C LYS A 538 -11.55 -33.62 3.67
N LYS A 539 -12.26 -32.78 2.88
CA LYS A 539 -12.72 -33.17 1.54
C LYS A 539 -11.80 -32.69 0.44
N LEU A 540 -11.59 -31.38 0.34
CA LEU A 540 -10.83 -30.77 -0.75
C LEU A 540 -9.35 -31.13 -0.75
N PRO A 541 -8.63 -31.24 0.41
CA PRO A 541 -7.21 -31.62 0.39
C PRO A 541 -6.96 -32.93 -0.33
N LYS A 542 -7.81 -33.95 -0.07
CA LYS A 542 -7.71 -35.25 -0.74
C LYS A 542 -8.17 -35.20 -2.20
N PHE A 543 -9.11 -34.32 -2.51
CA PHE A 543 -9.70 -34.23 -3.85
C PHE A 543 -8.76 -33.56 -4.86
N VAL A 544 -8.06 -32.49 -4.43
CA VAL A 544 -7.15 -31.74 -5.32
C VAL A 544 -5.67 -32.08 -5.09
N ASP A 545 -5.36 -33.00 -4.18
CA ASP A 545 -4.01 -33.35 -3.75
C ASP A 545 -3.20 -32.09 -3.35
N ALA A 546 -3.68 -31.44 -2.27
CA ALA A 546 -3.09 -30.20 -1.78
C ALA A 546 -3.24 -30.09 -0.25
N SER A 547 -2.44 -29.24 0.39
CA SER A 547 -2.55 -28.93 1.81
C SER A 547 -3.86 -28.15 2.10
N PRO A 548 -4.45 -28.27 3.29
CA PRO A 548 -5.53 -27.38 3.73
C PRO A 548 -5.19 -25.90 3.62
N TYR A 549 -3.91 -25.53 3.75
CA TYR A 549 -3.43 -24.16 3.62
C TYR A 549 -3.43 -23.64 2.16
N ASP A 550 -3.38 -24.55 1.17
CA ASP A 550 -3.42 -24.19 -0.25
C ASP A 550 -4.86 -23.95 -0.76
N ILE A 551 -5.86 -24.37 0.04
CA ILE A 551 -7.26 -24.14 -0.28
C ILE A 551 -7.65 -22.75 0.22
N GLN A 552 -8.28 -21.96 -0.64
CA GLN A 552 -8.61 -20.59 -0.31
C GLN A 552 -10.13 -20.37 -0.20
N VAL A 553 -10.54 -19.74 0.89
CA VAL A 553 -11.91 -19.21 1.04
C VAL A 553 -11.93 -17.79 0.47
N LEU A 554 -12.83 -17.57 -0.50
CA LEU A 554 -13.04 -16.27 -1.13
C LEU A 554 -14.44 -15.75 -0.78
N THR A 555 -14.52 -14.59 -0.17
CA THR A 555 -15.79 -13.96 0.19
C THR A 555 -15.93 -12.56 -0.42
N PRO A 556 -17.16 -12.15 -0.78
CA PRO A 556 -17.40 -10.80 -1.28
C PRO A 556 -17.08 -9.68 -0.29
N MET A 557 -17.27 -9.91 1.00
CA MET A 557 -17.28 -8.86 2.03
C MET A 557 -16.19 -9.04 3.09
N ARG A 558 -15.73 -7.91 3.63
CA ARG A 558 -14.83 -7.89 4.78
C ARG A 558 -15.57 -8.14 6.11
N LYS A 559 -16.72 -7.48 6.30
CA LYS A 559 -17.57 -7.57 7.51
C LYS A 559 -18.86 -8.32 7.22
N GLY A 560 -19.54 -8.76 8.27
CA GLY A 560 -20.81 -9.46 8.19
C GLY A 560 -20.74 -10.95 8.48
N ASN A 561 -21.87 -11.65 8.32
CA ASN A 561 -22.00 -13.06 8.73
C ASN A 561 -21.06 -14.03 8.01
N LEU A 562 -20.72 -13.76 6.75
CA LEU A 562 -19.75 -14.51 5.95
C LEU A 562 -18.57 -13.60 5.53
N GLY A 563 -18.28 -12.55 6.29
CA GLY A 563 -17.17 -11.65 6.04
C GLY A 563 -15.83 -12.22 6.49
N VAL A 564 -14.74 -11.70 5.89
CA VAL A 564 -13.37 -12.13 6.15
C VAL A 564 -13.01 -12.15 7.63
N GLU A 565 -13.39 -11.10 8.37
CA GLU A 565 -13.05 -10.95 9.80
C GLU A 565 -13.63 -12.10 10.63
N ARG A 566 -14.92 -12.43 10.44
CA ARG A 566 -15.58 -13.52 11.14
C ARG A 566 -15.06 -14.89 10.70
N LEU A 567 -14.92 -15.08 9.39
CA LEU A 567 -14.46 -16.35 8.83
C LEU A 567 -13.04 -16.67 9.30
N ASN A 568 -12.11 -15.71 9.28
CA ASN A 568 -10.74 -15.93 9.74
C ASN A 568 -10.68 -16.31 11.22
N LYS A 569 -11.46 -15.63 12.06
CA LYS A 569 -11.51 -15.94 13.50
C LYS A 569 -12.00 -17.37 13.77
N ILE A 570 -13.01 -17.83 13.02
CA ILE A 570 -13.53 -19.18 13.16
C ILE A 570 -12.58 -20.20 12.53
N LEU A 571 -12.11 -19.96 11.31
CA LEU A 571 -11.22 -20.89 10.60
C LEU A 571 -9.90 -21.09 11.34
N GLN A 572 -9.34 -20.08 11.98
CA GLN A 572 -8.16 -20.19 12.84
C GLN A 572 -8.38 -21.22 13.97
N GLN A 573 -9.53 -21.18 14.65
CA GLN A 573 -9.83 -22.10 15.74
C GLN A 573 -9.88 -23.56 15.30
N TYR A 574 -10.32 -23.83 14.07
CA TYR A 574 -10.43 -25.18 13.54
C TYR A 574 -9.21 -25.67 12.78
N LEU A 575 -8.52 -24.78 12.04
CA LEU A 575 -7.35 -25.14 11.23
C LEU A 575 -6.04 -25.03 12.01
N ASN A 576 -5.97 -24.10 12.95
CA ASN A 576 -4.83 -23.86 13.80
C ASN A 576 -5.28 -23.66 15.27
N PRO A 577 -5.78 -24.71 15.97
CA PRO A 577 -6.28 -24.58 17.32
C PRO A 577 -5.18 -24.15 18.31
N PRO A 578 -5.57 -23.48 19.42
CA PRO A 578 -4.62 -23.11 20.46
C PRO A 578 -3.95 -24.36 21.07
N SER A 579 -2.68 -24.21 21.41
CA SER A 579 -1.89 -25.26 22.06
C SER A 579 -0.90 -24.62 23.04
N PRO A 580 -0.59 -25.25 24.20
CA PRO A 580 0.41 -24.73 25.11
C PRO A 580 1.82 -24.58 24.51
N GLN A 581 2.07 -25.25 23.38
CA GLN A 581 3.34 -25.19 22.65
C GLN A 581 3.44 -24.06 21.64
N LYS A 582 2.32 -23.37 21.35
CA LYS A 582 2.28 -22.29 20.36
C LYS A 582 2.22 -20.94 21.07
N GLN A 583 3.09 -20.06 20.66
CA GLN A 583 3.04 -18.68 21.12
C GLN A 583 1.94 -17.90 20.38
N GLU A 584 1.39 -16.93 21.08
CA GLU A 584 0.32 -16.05 20.58
C GLU A 584 0.67 -14.59 20.83
N LYS A 585 0.24 -13.71 19.90
CA LYS A 585 0.37 -12.25 20.03
C LYS A 585 -0.93 -11.57 19.64
N GLU A 586 -1.46 -10.76 20.55
CA GLU A 586 -2.58 -9.87 20.28
C GLU A 586 -2.11 -8.62 19.50
N VAL A 587 -2.82 -8.29 18.43
CA VAL A 587 -2.59 -7.13 17.60
C VAL A 587 -3.94 -6.46 17.31
N GLY A 588 -4.28 -5.42 18.09
CA GLY A 588 -5.61 -4.82 18.08
C GLY A 588 -6.68 -5.86 18.40
N ASP A 589 -7.67 -6.02 17.52
CA ASP A 589 -8.76 -6.99 17.68
C ASP A 589 -8.43 -8.41 17.17
N ARG A 590 -7.18 -8.64 16.73
CA ARG A 590 -6.71 -9.88 16.11
C ARG A 590 -5.77 -10.62 17.03
N LEU A 591 -5.83 -11.95 16.99
CA LEU A 591 -4.89 -12.82 17.64
C LEU A 591 -4.07 -13.55 16.56
N LEU A 592 -2.76 -13.35 16.56
CA LEU A 592 -1.81 -14.10 15.73
C LEU A 592 -1.24 -15.25 16.54
N ARG A 593 -1.09 -16.41 15.92
CA ARG A 593 -0.60 -17.64 16.54
C ARG A 593 0.41 -18.34 15.62
N GLU A 594 1.40 -18.96 16.18
CA GLU A 594 2.32 -19.83 15.43
C GLU A 594 1.56 -20.88 14.62
N GLY A 595 1.88 -21.00 13.34
CA GLY A 595 1.19 -21.83 12.37
C GLY A 595 0.04 -21.13 11.64
N ASP A 596 -0.28 -19.88 11.92
CA ASP A 596 -1.31 -19.15 11.21
C ASP A 596 -0.91 -18.84 9.78
N LYS A 597 -1.89 -18.95 8.87
CA LYS A 597 -1.81 -18.44 7.51
C LYS A 597 -2.10 -16.95 7.55
N VAL A 598 -1.14 -16.17 7.08
CA VAL A 598 -1.20 -14.71 7.06
C VAL A 598 -0.94 -14.15 5.66
N MET A 599 -1.31 -12.90 5.45
CA MET A 599 -1.08 -12.16 4.22
C MET A 599 -0.55 -10.77 4.56
N GLN A 600 0.46 -10.33 3.83
CA GLN A 600 0.91 -8.94 3.82
C GLN A 600 -0.16 -8.07 3.16
N ILE A 601 -0.54 -6.97 3.80
CA ILE A 601 -1.64 -6.11 3.32
C ILE A 601 -1.20 -4.73 2.83
N LYS A 602 0.10 -4.45 2.93
CA LYS A 602 0.76 -3.24 2.42
C LYS A 602 2.04 -3.64 1.68
N ASN A 603 2.50 -2.83 0.73
CA ASN A 603 3.85 -3.02 0.20
C ASN A 603 4.85 -2.49 1.22
N ASN A 604 5.83 -3.30 1.59
CA ASN A 604 6.94 -2.89 2.44
C ASN A 604 8.26 -3.25 1.76
N TYR A 605 8.88 -2.27 1.15
CA TYR A 605 10.11 -2.43 0.35
C TYR A 605 11.38 -2.56 1.18
N GLN A 606 11.31 -2.22 2.47
CA GLN A 606 12.46 -2.22 3.39
C GLN A 606 12.57 -3.51 4.21
N LEU A 607 11.52 -4.33 4.25
CA LEU A 607 11.55 -5.59 4.97
C LEU A 607 12.53 -6.56 4.33
N GLU A 608 13.52 -6.96 5.10
CA GLU A 608 14.49 -7.97 4.70
C GLU A 608 13.88 -9.36 4.78
N TRP A 609 14.16 -10.17 3.77
CA TRP A 609 13.90 -11.59 3.79
C TRP A 609 15.17 -12.41 3.60
N GLU A 610 15.22 -13.54 4.22
CA GLU A 610 16.33 -14.49 4.15
C GLU A 610 15.80 -15.89 3.83
N VAL A 611 16.58 -16.63 3.04
CA VAL A 611 16.41 -18.07 2.85
C VAL A 611 17.51 -18.76 3.63
N CYS A 612 17.13 -19.56 4.63
CA CYS A 612 18.10 -20.23 5.50
C CYS A 612 18.12 -21.74 5.28
N THR A 613 19.31 -22.36 5.41
CA THR A 613 19.45 -23.79 5.51
C THR A 613 18.81 -24.30 6.80
N LYS A 614 18.61 -25.63 6.91
CA LYS A 614 18.17 -26.29 8.16
C LYS A 614 19.10 -26.03 9.36
N TYR A 615 20.31 -25.57 9.10
CA TYR A 615 21.33 -25.25 10.13
C TYR A 615 21.43 -23.73 10.41
N GLY A 616 20.50 -22.92 9.88
CA GLY A 616 20.45 -21.48 10.13
C GLY A 616 21.45 -20.64 9.33
N MET A 617 22.12 -21.22 8.32
CA MET A 617 22.98 -20.42 7.43
C MET A 617 22.15 -19.80 6.33
N THR A 618 22.27 -18.49 6.12
CA THR A 618 21.62 -17.76 5.03
C THR A 618 22.21 -18.17 3.68
N ILE A 619 21.36 -18.63 2.77
CA ILE A 619 21.71 -19.00 1.40
C ILE A 619 21.44 -17.82 0.47
N ASP A 620 20.33 -17.14 0.68
CA ASP A 620 19.87 -16.03 -0.13
C ASP A 620 19.20 -14.98 0.75
N LYS A 621 19.23 -13.72 0.33
CA LYS A 621 18.61 -12.61 1.03
C LYS A 621 18.20 -11.52 0.05
N GLY A 622 17.20 -10.77 0.40
CA GLY A 622 16.74 -9.65 -0.39
C GLY A 622 15.82 -8.73 0.39
N LEU A 623 15.25 -7.77 -0.30
CA LEU A 623 14.36 -6.75 0.26
C LEU A 623 12.99 -6.83 -0.39
N GLY A 624 11.97 -6.47 0.39
CA GLY A 624 10.60 -6.28 -0.06
C GLY A 624 9.67 -7.46 0.17
N VAL A 625 8.53 -7.14 0.80
CA VAL A 625 7.35 -8.00 0.92
C VAL A 625 6.15 -7.20 0.44
N PHE A 626 5.32 -7.82 -0.39
CA PHE A 626 4.33 -7.09 -1.15
C PHE A 626 2.90 -7.42 -0.74
N ASN A 627 2.00 -6.48 -0.96
CA ASN A 627 0.58 -6.69 -0.73
C ASN A 627 0.06 -7.90 -1.52
N GLY A 628 -0.56 -8.84 -0.80
CA GLY A 628 -1.02 -10.12 -1.34
C GLY A 628 -0.07 -11.30 -1.13
N ASP A 629 1.18 -11.07 -0.71
CA ASP A 629 2.08 -12.16 -0.35
C ASP A 629 1.52 -12.94 0.85
N MET A 630 1.45 -14.26 0.73
CA MET A 630 0.93 -15.13 1.77
C MET A 630 2.04 -15.98 2.38
N GLY A 631 2.00 -16.10 3.69
CA GLY A 631 2.96 -16.88 4.45
C GLY A 631 2.35 -17.57 5.65
N ILE A 632 3.20 -18.30 6.36
CA ILE A 632 2.84 -19.02 7.60
C ILE A 632 3.71 -18.48 8.73
N ILE A 633 3.12 -18.13 9.85
CA ILE A 633 3.86 -17.73 11.05
C ILE A 633 4.63 -18.95 11.57
N LYS A 634 5.95 -18.87 11.56
CA LYS A 634 6.84 -19.94 12.05
C LYS A 634 7.18 -19.78 13.50
N ASN A 635 7.39 -18.56 13.95
CA ASN A 635 7.83 -18.28 15.31
C ASN A 635 7.33 -16.92 15.78
N ILE A 636 6.95 -16.83 17.04
CA ILE A 636 6.64 -15.58 17.73
C ILE A 636 7.63 -15.46 18.90
N ASN A 637 8.61 -14.56 18.74
CA ASN A 637 9.62 -14.33 19.76
C ASN A 637 9.22 -13.15 20.64
N THR A 638 8.78 -13.45 21.86
CA THR A 638 8.35 -12.43 22.83
C THR A 638 9.51 -11.65 23.45
N TYR A 639 10.75 -12.15 23.33
CA TYR A 639 11.94 -11.49 23.86
C TYR A 639 12.50 -10.46 22.87
N GLU A 640 12.55 -10.83 21.59
CA GLU A 640 12.98 -9.92 20.51
C GLU A 640 11.84 -9.06 19.99
N GLU A 641 10.62 -9.27 20.49
CA GLU A 641 9.39 -8.63 20.01
C GLU A 641 9.21 -8.74 18.49
N THR A 642 9.41 -9.95 17.97
CA THR A 642 9.34 -10.23 16.54
C THR A 642 8.41 -11.40 16.23
N VAL A 643 7.82 -11.37 15.03
CA VAL A 643 7.09 -12.48 14.42
C VAL A 643 7.81 -12.88 13.13
N THR A 644 8.20 -14.15 13.03
CA THR A 644 8.81 -14.67 11.80
C THR A 644 7.75 -15.33 10.93
N VAL A 645 7.61 -14.83 9.70
CA VAL A 645 6.71 -15.37 8.68
C VAL A 645 7.53 -16.02 7.58
N GLU A 646 7.18 -17.26 7.21
CA GLU A 646 7.75 -17.94 6.06
C GLU A 646 6.80 -17.82 4.86
N TYR A 647 7.30 -17.21 3.81
CA TYR A 647 6.64 -17.03 2.51
C TYR A 647 7.05 -18.14 1.53
N ASP A 648 6.52 -18.07 0.32
CA ASP A 648 6.92 -18.95 -0.79
C ASP A 648 8.45 -18.94 -0.97
N GLU A 649 9.02 -20.05 -1.47
CA GLU A 649 10.48 -20.25 -1.66
C GLU A 649 11.29 -20.24 -0.36
N GLN A 650 10.64 -20.54 0.77
CA GLN A 650 11.26 -20.57 2.11
C GLN A 650 11.84 -19.21 2.54
N ARG A 651 11.38 -18.10 1.93
CA ARG A 651 11.76 -16.76 2.36
C ARG A 651 11.21 -16.48 3.75
N GLN A 652 12.07 -16.23 4.71
CA GLN A 652 11.70 -15.89 6.07
C GLN A 652 11.85 -14.40 6.32
N VAL A 653 10.83 -13.79 6.88
CA VAL A 653 10.78 -12.37 7.21
C VAL A 653 10.53 -12.20 8.70
N LYS A 654 11.32 -11.36 9.35
CA LYS A 654 11.13 -11.00 10.75
C LYS A 654 10.38 -9.67 10.84
N TYR A 655 9.18 -9.70 11.39
CA TYR A 655 8.34 -8.53 11.65
C TYR A 655 8.52 -8.06 13.08
N PRO A 656 9.03 -6.85 13.33
CA PRO A 656 8.90 -6.20 14.63
C PRO A 656 7.43 -6.03 15.02
N TYR A 657 7.12 -6.07 16.29
CA TYR A 657 5.74 -5.91 16.78
C TYR A 657 5.09 -4.58 16.34
N ALA A 658 5.89 -3.55 16.14
CA ALA A 658 5.43 -2.23 15.70
C ALA A 658 4.74 -2.21 14.32
N ILE A 659 5.07 -3.17 13.43
CA ILE A 659 4.52 -3.23 12.07
C ILE A 659 3.62 -4.45 11.83
N LEU A 660 3.16 -5.13 12.87
CA LEU A 660 2.26 -6.29 12.75
C LEU A 660 0.86 -5.91 12.22
N ASP A 661 0.52 -4.64 12.15
CA ASP A 661 -0.68 -4.14 11.47
C ASP A 661 -0.65 -4.41 9.96
N GLU A 662 0.54 -4.62 9.38
CA GLU A 662 0.73 -5.01 7.98
C GLU A 662 0.38 -6.47 7.67
N LEU A 663 0.16 -7.32 8.70
CA LEU A 663 -0.22 -8.72 8.56
C LEU A 663 -1.69 -8.94 8.90
N GLU A 664 -2.40 -9.69 8.08
CA GLU A 664 -3.78 -10.16 8.35
C GLU A 664 -3.85 -11.69 8.25
N LEU A 665 -4.78 -12.31 9.02
CA LEU A 665 -5.09 -13.72 8.84
C LEU A 665 -5.66 -13.96 7.42
N ALA A 666 -5.24 -15.01 6.76
CA ALA A 666 -5.52 -15.27 5.35
C ALA A 666 -6.19 -16.62 5.07
N TYR A 667 -6.84 -17.24 6.04
CA TYR A 667 -7.67 -18.43 5.79
C TYR A 667 -8.84 -18.10 4.86
N ALA A 668 -9.46 -16.94 5.06
CA ALA A 668 -10.41 -16.31 4.15
C ALA A 668 -9.93 -14.93 3.75
N ILE A 669 -10.10 -14.58 2.48
CA ILE A 669 -9.78 -13.24 1.94
C ILE A 669 -10.93 -12.75 1.08
N THR A 670 -10.94 -11.44 0.78
CA THR A 670 -11.89 -10.92 -0.19
C THR A 670 -11.52 -11.34 -1.61
N ILE A 671 -12.53 -11.44 -2.47
CA ILE A 671 -12.31 -11.75 -3.90
C ILE A 671 -11.38 -10.71 -4.55
N HIS A 672 -11.45 -9.44 -4.15
CA HIS A 672 -10.53 -8.39 -4.62
C HIS A 672 -9.08 -8.69 -4.29
N LYS A 673 -8.80 -9.18 -3.07
CA LYS A 673 -7.43 -9.56 -2.66
C LYS A 673 -6.93 -10.86 -3.28
N ALA A 674 -7.79 -11.62 -3.94
CA ALA A 674 -7.43 -12.82 -4.68
C ALA A 674 -7.04 -12.55 -6.14
N GLN A 675 -7.18 -11.31 -6.62
CA GLN A 675 -6.76 -10.94 -7.98
C GLN A 675 -5.26 -11.25 -8.20
N GLY A 676 -4.90 -11.67 -9.39
CA GLY A 676 -3.53 -12.09 -9.72
C GLY A 676 -3.06 -13.41 -9.09
N SER A 677 -3.87 -14.02 -8.20
CA SER A 677 -3.57 -15.31 -7.55
C SER A 677 -4.42 -16.43 -8.11
N GLU A 678 -3.90 -17.64 -8.07
CA GLU A 678 -4.65 -18.87 -8.36
C GLU A 678 -4.40 -19.91 -7.25
N TYR A 679 -5.42 -20.74 -7.01
CA TYR A 679 -5.40 -21.73 -5.93
C TYR A 679 -5.81 -23.10 -6.44
N PRO A 680 -5.26 -24.19 -5.89
CA PRO A 680 -5.70 -25.55 -6.24
C PRO A 680 -7.22 -25.74 -6.09
N ALA A 681 -7.79 -25.25 -5.00
CA ALA A 681 -9.23 -25.22 -4.78
C ALA A 681 -9.68 -23.91 -4.14
N VAL A 682 -10.88 -23.47 -4.53
CA VAL A 682 -11.52 -22.26 -4.01
C VAL A 682 -12.87 -22.62 -3.43
N VAL A 683 -13.17 -22.11 -2.23
CA VAL A 683 -14.47 -22.22 -1.58
C VAL A 683 -15.11 -20.84 -1.49
N ILE A 684 -16.32 -20.67 -2.02
CA ILE A 684 -17.03 -19.40 -2.07
C ILE A 684 -18.31 -19.48 -1.25
N PRO A 685 -18.30 -19.00 0.01
CA PRO A 685 -19.52 -18.88 0.78
C PRO A 685 -20.34 -17.70 0.27
N LEU A 686 -21.64 -17.91 -0.02
CA LEU A 686 -22.48 -16.94 -0.71
C LEU A 686 -23.89 -16.84 -0.12
N LEU A 687 -24.17 -15.69 0.48
CA LEU A 687 -25.52 -15.27 0.91
C LEU A 687 -25.79 -13.85 0.40
N GLN A 688 -27.00 -13.36 0.65
CA GLN A 688 -27.42 -12.04 0.21
C GLN A 688 -26.52 -10.93 0.78
N GLY A 689 -26.20 -9.96 -0.06
CA GLY A 689 -25.35 -8.81 0.25
C GLY A 689 -25.69 -7.58 -0.59
N PRO A 690 -24.89 -6.50 -0.47
CA PRO A 690 -25.11 -5.26 -1.20
C PRO A 690 -25.11 -5.47 -2.72
N ARG A 691 -26.15 -5.04 -3.40
CA ARG A 691 -26.31 -5.24 -4.85
C ARG A 691 -25.19 -4.64 -5.69
N GLN A 692 -24.63 -3.51 -5.26
CA GLN A 692 -23.52 -2.86 -5.96
C GLN A 692 -22.23 -3.70 -5.95
N LEU A 693 -22.02 -4.49 -4.89
CA LEU A 693 -20.85 -5.35 -4.74
C LEU A 693 -21.08 -6.73 -5.38
N TYR A 694 -22.32 -7.25 -5.27
CA TYR A 694 -22.71 -8.59 -5.75
C TYR A 694 -23.04 -8.53 -7.23
N ASN A 695 -22.02 -8.45 -8.07
CA ASN A 695 -22.14 -8.34 -9.52
C ASN A 695 -21.44 -9.48 -10.26
N ARG A 696 -21.67 -9.53 -11.58
CA ARG A 696 -21.14 -10.55 -12.48
C ARG A 696 -19.61 -10.65 -12.44
N ASN A 697 -18.91 -9.53 -12.47
CA ASN A 697 -17.46 -9.51 -12.52
C ASN A 697 -16.84 -10.04 -11.21
N LEU A 698 -17.48 -9.80 -10.07
CA LEU A 698 -17.03 -10.32 -8.80
C LEU A 698 -17.08 -11.87 -8.77
N ILE A 699 -18.21 -12.46 -9.13
CA ILE A 699 -18.33 -13.92 -9.12
C ILE A 699 -17.51 -14.58 -10.24
N TYR A 700 -17.39 -13.93 -11.41
CA TYR A 700 -16.50 -14.34 -12.47
C TYR A 700 -15.04 -14.39 -11.99
N THR A 701 -14.58 -13.33 -11.36
CA THR A 701 -13.22 -13.26 -10.81
C THR A 701 -12.99 -14.34 -9.76
N ALA A 702 -13.96 -14.58 -8.86
CA ALA A 702 -13.83 -15.60 -7.83
C ALA A 702 -13.69 -17.02 -8.41
N VAL A 703 -14.53 -17.37 -9.39
CA VAL A 703 -14.51 -18.69 -10.05
C VAL A 703 -13.19 -18.90 -10.79
N THR A 704 -12.69 -17.87 -11.49
CA THR A 704 -11.45 -17.96 -12.26
C THR A 704 -10.19 -18.04 -11.41
N ARG A 705 -10.28 -17.96 -10.08
CA ARG A 705 -9.13 -18.15 -9.17
C ARG A 705 -8.82 -19.62 -8.87
N ALA A 706 -9.69 -20.54 -9.25
CA ALA A 706 -9.51 -21.98 -9.01
C ALA A 706 -8.84 -22.69 -10.20
N ARG A 707 -7.86 -23.55 -9.89
CA ARG A 707 -7.18 -24.38 -10.88
C ARG A 707 -7.85 -25.75 -11.07
N LYS A 708 -8.21 -26.43 -9.96
CA LYS A 708 -8.70 -27.82 -9.96
C LYS A 708 -10.12 -27.98 -9.44
N CYS A 709 -10.59 -27.11 -8.55
CA CYS A 709 -11.91 -27.23 -7.96
C CYS A 709 -12.48 -25.91 -7.48
N VAL A 710 -13.75 -25.64 -7.82
CA VAL A 710 -14.57 -24.59 -7.23
C VAL A 710 -15.71 -25.22 -6.45
N THR A 711 -15.93 -24.79 -5.24
CA THR A 711 -17.12 -25.16 -4.45
C THR A 711 -17.80 -23.90 -3.92
N LEU A 712 -19.01 -23.62 -4.43
CA LEU A 712 -19.87 -22.58 -3.87
C LEU A 712 -20.75 -23.18 -2.77
N VAL A 713 -20.91 -22.45 -1.66
CA VAL A 713 -21.74 -22.88 -0.53
C VAL A 713 -22.68 -21.76 -0.16
N GLY A 714 -23.97 -21.92 -0.41
CA GLY A 714 -24.92 -20.85 -0.08
C GLY A 714 -26.21 -20.85 -0.88
N SER A 715 -26.67 -19.66 -1.28
CA SER A 715 -27.92 -19.44 -1.99
C SER A 715 -27.72 -19.45 -3.51
N ASP A 716 -28.41 -20.34 -4.19
CA ASP A 716 -28.44 -20.43 -5.65
C ASP A 716 -29.10 -19.20 -6.30
N SER A 717 -30.15 -18.64 -5.67
CA SER A 717 -30.79 -17.42 -6.16
C SER A 717 -29.84 -16.24 -6.17
N VAL A 718 -29.02 -16.07 -5.11
CA VAL A 718 -28.01 -15.01 -5.04
C VAL A 718 -26.94 -15.20 -6.13
N PHE A 719 -26.50 -16.43 -6.36
CA PHE A 719 -25.55 -16.73 -7.43
C PHE A 719 -26.11 -16.36 -8.82
N GLN A 720 -27.36 -16.72 -9.09
CA GLN A 720 -28.01 -16.38 -10.37
C GLN A 720 -28.24 -14.86 -10.50
N GLU A 721 -28.66 -14.19 -9.41
CA GLU A 721 -28.77 -12.72 -9.39
C GLU A 721 -27.44 -12.03 -9.71
N MET A 722 -26.34 -12.53 -9.16
CA MET A 722 -24.99 -11.99 -9.47
C MET A 722 -24.65 -12.14 -10.95
N ILE A 723 -24.97 -13.28 -11.57
CA ILE A 723 -24.72 -13.50 -13.00
C ILE A 723 -25.52 -12.50 -13.86
N GLN A 724 -26.74 -12.17 -13.46
CA GLN A 724 -27.58 -11.19 -14.17
C GLN A 724 -27.22 -9.73 -13.85
N ASN A 725 -26.55 -9.50 -12.73
CA ASN A 725 -26.22 -8.17 -12.29
C ASN A 725 -24.96 -7.63 -12.99
N THR A 726 -25.17 -6.78 -14.00
CA THR A 726 -24.12 -6.09 -14.75
C THR A 726 -23.76 -4.73 -14.17
N SER A 727 -24.40 -4.33 -13.06
CA SER A 727 -24.08 -3.06 -12.40
C SER A 727 -22.69 -3.15 -11.77
N GLU A 728 -21.68 -2.82 -12.57
CA GLU A 728 -20.39 -2.46 -12.00
C GLU A 728 -20.54 -1.16 -11.22
N GLN A 729 -19.78 -1.00 -10.16
CA GLN A 729 -19.59 0.32 -9.57
C GLN A 729 -19.02 1.22 -10.67
N ARG A 730 -19.88 2.09 -11.21
CA ARG A 730 -19.51 3.00 -12.30
C ARG A 730 -18.36 3.86 -11.80
N ARG A 731 -17.19 3.71 -12.41
CA ARG A 731 -16.05 4.59 -12.16
C ARG A 731 -16.09 5.74 -13.14
N ASN A 732 -15.97 6.92 -12.61
CA ASN A 732 -15.91 8.14 -13.43
C ASN A 732 -14.47 8.34 -13.89
N THR A 733 -14.22 8.16 -15.17
CA THR A 733 -12.93 8.35 -15.84
C THR A 733 -13.13 8.99 -17.19
N SER A 734 -12.17 9.76 -17.68
CA SER A 734 -12.19 10.40 -18.99
C SER A 734 -11.07 9.93 -19.92
N LEU A 735 -10.29 8.93 -19.51
CA LEU A 735 -9.11 8.51 -20.26
C LEU A 735 -9.45 8.10 -21.70
N ALA A 736 -10.55 7.34 -21.90
CA ALA A 736 -10.99 6.95 -23.25
C ALA A 736 -11.36 8.14 -24.14
N GLU A 737 -12.00 9.17 -23.58
CA GLU A 737 -12.34 10.42 -24.29
C GLU A 737 -11.07 11.17 -24.69
N ARG A 738 -10.11 11.30 -23.77
CA ARG A 738 -8.84 12.00 -24.01
C ARG A 738 -7.96 11.31 -25.04
N ILE A 739 -7.95 9.98 -25.06
CA ILE A 739 -7.23 9.21 -26.09
C ILE A 739 -7.84 9.50 -27.46
N ARG A 740 -9.17 9.50 -27.60
CA ARG A 740 -9.83 9.82 -28.87
C ARG A 740 -9.62 11.29 -29.31
N GLU A 741 -9.50 12.22 -28.37
CA GLU A 741 -9.23 13.64 -28.70
C GLU A 741 -7.83 13.83 -29.31
N LEU A 742 -6.90 12.91 -29.05
CA LEU A 742 -5.52 12.97 -29.55
C LEU A 742 -5.28 12.13 -30.81
N ALA A 743 -6.14 11.14 -31.09
CA ALA A 743 -6.08 10.27 -32.26
C ALA A 743 -6.68 10.97 -33.50
#